data_86359304dcba84cee70fcc937bae8b6e
#
_entry.id   86359304dcba84cee70fcc937bae8b6e
#
_cell.length_a   1.000
_cell.length_b   1.000
_cell.length_c   1.000
_cell.angle_alpha   90.00
_cell.angle_beta   90.00
_cell.angle_gamma   90.00
#
_symmetry.space_group_name_H-M   'P 1'
#
loop_
_entity.id
_entity.type
_entity.pdbx_description
1 polymer ?
#
loop_
_entity_poly.entity_id
_entity_poly.type
_entity_poly.pdbx_seq_one_letter_code
_entity_poly.pdbx_strand_id
1 'polypeptide(L)'
;MRLRKFLCAALIALFSIQMLHVTALADEGMWPFNNVPRAEIKRKYGFDVTDAWLKKVQMSAVRFNNGGSGSFVSADGLVLTNYHIVEDFVHELSANGKDYAKEGFIARTRAEEQKIPSLELNELISIEDVTERVNAAVKADTSAADAFSMRRASMSDIEAESTKQTGLRSDVVTLYQGGRYNLYRYKKYTDVRLVFAPEFQAAFFGGDPDNFNFPRFNIDMALVRVYENGQPVKPENYLKWSTKGTKDGELVFVAGHPGSTSRLNTVAHLEELRETSIPLVIRYLERREAVLKKYMAMGEEQTTEAQNELNSVQNSLKVYRGQLQGLQGKTLIERKRQSEDALRKAIAADPKRQKEYGDAWDAIAKAHKSLASFAKERRFLDLSAAFNTQLFGIARSLVRLAEENDKPNAQRLPEYTDARRASLELALYSTAPIRADLEKLKLADSLAFMVEAFGAENPLVKRVLDGKTPEARAAELIDGTKLKDADFRRQLAAGGRQAIESSTDPMIVLARSIDKEAREVRKRYEDEVIGVERTNYSKIARALFETEGDKLYPDATFTLRLSYGAVKGYMENGHKVEPFTTLGGLYERATQFNQKFPYNLPPRWTEKKSAINLKTPFNFVSTNDIIGGNSGSPTINKDAELVGLIFDGNIQSLVGNFYYDESVNRAISVDSRGMLEVLRKVFNANEIADELTKGSMTAHR
;
A
#
# COMPACT_ATOMS: atom_id res chain seq x y z
N MET A 1 -13.86 -36.58 58.11
CA MET A 1 -13.48 -36.88 56.72
C MET A 1 -14.38 -36.24 55.65
N ARG A 2 -15.69 -36.04 55.86
CA ARG A 2 -16.61 -35.40 54.89
C ARG A 2 -16.38 -33.89 54.71
N LEU A 3 -16.03 -33.16 55.79
CA LEU A 3 -15.82 -31.70 55.73
C LEU A 3 -14.55 -31.28 54.93
N ARG A 4 -13.48 -32.10 54.98
CA ARG A 4 -12.25 -31.88 54.20
C ARG A 4 -12.42 -32.09 52.69
N LYS A 5 -13.32 -33.01 52.27
CA LYS A 5 -13.64 -33.24 50.86
C LYS A 5 -14.46 -32.12 50.25
N PHE A 6 -15.33 -31.46 51.07
CA PHE A 6 -16.10 -30.29 50.62
C PHE A 6 -15.22 -29.04 50.46
N LEU A 7 -14.25 -28.83 51.37
CA LEU A 7 -13.30 -27.71 51.24
C LEU A 7 -12.35 -27.87 50.04
N CYS A 8 -11.90 -29.08 49.72
CA CYS A 8 -11.08 -29.33 48.53
C CYS A 8 -11.87 -29.15 47.23
N ALA A 9 -13.14 -29.58 47.18
CA ALA A 9 -14.00 -29.39 46.02
C ALA A 9 -14.36 -27.90 45.78
N ALA A 10 -14.58 -27.14 46.89
CA ALA A 10 -14.81 -25.69 46.82
C ALA A 10 -13.54 -24.90 46.37
N LEU A 11 -12.35 -25.31 46.83
CA LEU A 11 -11.09 -24.72 46.40
C LEU A 11 -10.76 -25.03 44.92
N ILE A 12 -11.07 -26.23 44.42
CA ILE A 12 -10.89 -26.60 43.02
C ILE A 12 -11.91 -25.86 42.14
N ALA A 13 -13.15 -25.67 42.59
CA ALA A 13 -14.15 -24.86 41.90
C ALA A 13 -13.80 -23.36 41.89
N LEU A 14 -13.24 -22.81 42.96
CA LEU A 14 -12.73 -21.43 42.98
C LEU A 14 -11.47 -21.24 42.11
N PHE A 15 -10.60 -22.24 42.03
CA PHE A 15 -9.43 -22.18 41.10
C PHE A 15 -9.83 -22.36 39.65
N SER A 16 -10.92 -23.09 39.35
CA SER A 16 -11.46 -23.23 37.98
C SER A 16 -12.19 -21.97 37.49
N ILE A 17 -12.66 -21.11 38.41
CA ILE A 17 -13.31 -19.83 38.04
C ILE A 17 -12.27 -18.71 37.82
N GLN A 18 -11.04 -18.86 38.30
CA GLN A 18 -9.96 -17.88 38.08
C GLN A 18 -9.19 -18.07 36.77
N MET A 19 -9.49 -19.11 35.95
CA MET A 19 -9.00 -19.26 34.61
C MET A 19 -10.04 -18.89 33.52
N LEU A 20 -10.94 -17.99 33.81
CA LEU A 20 -11.44 -17.11 32.78
C LEU A 20 -10.25 -16.20 32.40
N HIS A 21 -9.42 -16.68 31.50
CA HIS A 21 -8.55 -15.81 30.73
C HIS A 21 -9.50 -14.78 30.10
N VAL A 22 -9.58 -13.60 30.70
CA VAL A 22 -9.94 -12.43 29.97
C VAL A 22 -8.84 -12.34 28.91
N THR A 23 -9.06 -12.96 27.76
CA THR A 23 -8.29 -12.67 26.57
C THR A 23 -8.46 -11.17 26.41
N ALA A 24 -7.43 -10.41 26.81
CA ALA A 24 -7.36 -9.01 26.44
C ALA A 24 -7.53 -9.02 24.92
N LEU A 25 -8.66 -8.49 24.46
CA LEU A 25 -8.93 -8.42 23.03
C LEU A 25 -7.80 -7.60 22.43
N ALA A 26 -7.11 -8.16 21.48
CA ALA A 26 -6.02 -7.51 20.77
C ALA A 26 -6.54 -6.24 20.08
N ASP A 27 -5.66 -5.25 19.86
CA ASP A 27 -5.99 -4.05 19.06
C ASP A 27 -6.01 -4.38 17.55
N GLU A 28 -6.28 -5.64 17.23
CA GLU A 28 -6.29 -6.16 15.88
C GLU A 28 -7.42 -5.56 15.03
N GLY A 29 -7.11 -5.23 13.81
CA GLY A 29 -8.09 -4.87 12.79
C GLY A 29 -7.85 -3.49 12.17
N MET A 30 -8.01 -3.48 10.84
CA MET A 30 -8.09 -2.27 10.01
C MET A 30 -9.54 -2.10 9.58
N TRP A 31 -10.30 -1.35 10.35
CA TRP A 31 -11.75 -1.31 10.29
C TRP A 31 -12.27 -0.32 9.24
N PRO A 32 -13.24 -0.68 8.39
CA PRO A 32 -13.94 0.28 7.55
C PRO A 32 -14.66 1.34 8.40
N PHE A 33 -14.72 2.58 7.93
CA PHE A 33 -15.34 3.68 8.69
C PHE A 33 -16.85 3.50 8.93
N ASN A 34 -17.52 2.71 8.11
CA ASN A 34 -18.93 2.32 8.31
C ASN A 34 -19.11 1.06 9.19
N ASN A 35 -18.03 0.45 9.69
CA ASN A 35 -18.07 -0.72 10.59
C ASN A 35 -16.96 -0.69 11.66
N VAL A 36 -16.86 0.41 12.41
CA VAL A 36 -15.86 0.59 13.49
C VAL A 36 -16.36 -0.13 14.75
N PRO A 37 -15.52 -0.87 15.51
CA PRO A 37 -15.90 -1.64 16.71
C PRO A 37 -16.03 -0.71 17.93
N ARG A 38 -16.99 0.24 17.90
CA ARG A 38 -17.17 1.30 18.91
C ARG A 38 -17.36 0.76 20.33
N ALA A 39 -18.13 -0.32 20.48
CA ALA A 39 -18.40 -0.92 21.79
C ALA A 39 -17.12 -1.49 22.43
N GLU A 40 -16.24 -2.04 21.62
CA GLU A 40 -14.97 -2.60 22.06
C GLU A 40 -13.99 -1.51 22.46
N ILE A 41 -13.82 -0.46 21.63
CA ILE A 41 -12.99 0.71 21.94
C ILE A 41 -13.46 1.36 23.24
N LYS A 42 -14.78 1.51 23.42
CA LYS A 42 -15.35 2.07 24.65
C LYS A 42 -15.05 1.18 25.85
N ARG A 43 -15.20 -0.15 25.71
CA ARG A 43 -14.93 -1.11 26.78
C ARG A 43 -13.44 -1.15 27.18
N LYS A 44 -12.53 -1.15 26.19
CA LYS A 44 -11.07 -1.29 26.43
C LYS A 44 -10.43 0.02 26.88
N TYR A 45 -10.82 1.14 26.27
CA TYR A 45 -10.14 2.44 26.43
C TYR A 45 -11.02 3.54 27.03
N GLY A 46 -12.29 3.27 27.30
CA GLY A 46 -13.22 4.27 27.83
C GLY A 46 -13.57 5.40 26.87
N PHE A 47 -13.24 5.26 25.58
CA PHE A 47 -13.49 6.30 24.57
C PHE A 47 -14.74 5.99 23.74
N ASP A 48 -15.64 6.98 23.64
CA ASP A 48 -16.88 6.87 22.88
C ASP A 48 -16.68 7.47 21.47
N VAL A 49 -16.58 6.60 20.47
CA VAL A 49 -16.39 7.00 19.07
C VAL A 49 -17.70 7.50 18.49
N THR A 50 -17.87 8.83 18.40
CA THR A 50 -19.08 9.46 17.88
C THR A 50 -19.07 9.56 16.36
N ASP A 51 -20.26 9.73 15.72
CA ASP A 51 -20.36 9.93 14.26
C ASP A 51 -19.68 11.23 13.82
N ALA A 52 -19.75 12.28 14.61
CA ALA A 52 -19.08 13.55 14.32
C ALA A 52 -17.55 13.39 14.33
N TRP A 53 -17.01 12.63 15.29
CA TRP A 53 -15.59 12.32 15.36
C TRP A 53 -15.14 11.49 14.15
N LEU A 54 -15.90 10.44 13.80
CA LEU A 54 -15.61 9.59 12.63
C LEU A 54 -15.67 10.40 11.32
N LYS A 55 -16.72 11.22 11.14
CA LYS A 55 -16.85 12.07 9.94
C LYS A 55 -15.66 13.02 9.82
N LYS A 56 -15.25 13.68 10.91
CA LYS A 56 -14.09 14.58 10.91
C LYS A 56 -12.82 13.84 10.48
N VAL A 57 -12.55 12.67 11.06
CA VAL A 57 -11.35 11.88 10.75
C VAL A 57 -11.39 11.37 9.30
N GLN A 58 -12.54 10.85 8.84
CA GLN A 58 -12.73 10.37 7.48
C GLN A 58 -12.41 11.46 6.45
N MET A 59 -13.03 12.64 6.61
CA MET A 59 -12.89 13.73 5.64
C MET A 59 -11.58 14.50 5.76
N SER A 60 -10.79 14.24 6.82
CA SER A 60 -9.42 14.77 6.93
C SER A 60 -8.39 13.87 6.24
N ALA A 61 -8.70 12.59 6.01
CA ALA A 61 -7.78 11.63 5.42
C ALA A 61 -7.84 11.66 3.88
N VAL A 62 -6.70 11.52 3.22
CA VAL A 62 -6.61 11.46 1.76
C VAL A 62 -5.77 10.27 1.30
N ARG A 63 -6.16 9.67 0.16
CA ARG A 63 -5.43 8.60 -0.52
C ARG A 63 -4.60 9.18 -1.65
N PHE A 64 -3.32 8.86 -1.67
CA PHE A 64 -2.41 9.16 -2.77
C PHE A 64 -2.53 8.09 -3.87
N ASN A 65 -2.56 8.48 -5.14
CA ASN A 65 -2.70 7.54 -6.26
C ASN A 65 -1.48 6.62 -6.45
N ASN A 66 -0.32 7.01 -5.94
CA ASN A 66 0.92 6.25 -6.02
C ASN A 66 1.16 5.29 -4.84
N GLY A 67 0.17 5.07 -3.96
CA GLY A 67 0.23 3.97 -2.98
C GLY A 67 0.32 4.37 -1.51
N GLY A 68 0.16 5.65 -1.18
CA GLY A 68 0.25 6.16 0.20
C GLY A 68 -1.01 6.82 0.72
N SER A 69 -0.89 7.36 1.91
CA SER A 69 -1.91 8.10 2.66
C SER A 69 -1.42 9.50 3.01
N GLY A 70 -2.34 10.33 3.43
CA GLY A 70 -2.05 11.64 4.00
C GLY A 70 -3.26 12.20 4.72
N SER A 71 -3.11 13.42 5.25
CA SER A 71 -4.23 14.11 5.89
C SER A 71 -4.14 15.61 5.72
N PHE A 72 -5.29 16.28 5.58
CA PHE A 72 -5.40 17.72 5.72
C PHE A 72 -5.02 18.13 7.14
N VAL A 73 -4.12 19.11 7.25
CA VAL A 73 -3.58 19.61 8.54
C VAL A 73 -3.75 21.13 8.68
N SER A 74 -4.38 21.78 7.72
CA SER A 74 -4.78 23.18 7.82
C SER A 74 -6.06 23.48 7.05
N ALA A 75 -6.72 24.59 7.40
CA ALA A 75 -7.87 25.13 6.67
C ALA A 75 -7.51 25.68 5.28
N ASP A 76 -6.23 25.74 4.95
CA ASP A 76 -5.70 26.25 3.68
C ASP A 76 -5.18 25.14 2.75
N GLY A 77 -5.72 23.92 2.89
CA GLY A 77 -5.48 22.82 1.99
C GLY A 77 -4.09 22.17 2.11
N LEU A 78 -3.36 22.41 3.21
CA LEU A 78 -2.08 21.77 3.48
C LEU A 78 -2.31 20.31 3.87
N VAL A 79 -1.59 19.40 3.23
CA VAL A 79 -1.66 17.94 3.46
C VAL A 79 -0.30 17.43 3.91
N LEU A 80 -0.30 16.68 5.02
CA LEU A 80 0.86 15.96 5.53
C LEU A 80 0.90 14.54 4.97
N THR A 81 2.08 14.09 4.54
CA THR A 81 2.39 12.72 4.10
C THR A 81 3.85 12.38 4.40
N ASN A 82 4.33 11.20 4.01
CA ASN A 82 5.76 10.86 4.11
C ASN A 82 6.58 11.41 2.94
N TYR A 83 7.89 11.58 3.18
CA TYR A 83 8.85 11.89 2.14
C TYR A 83 8.88 10.79 1.07
N HIS A 84 8.97 9.52 1.47
CA HIS A 84 9.03 8.40 0.53
C HIS A 84 7.80 8.25 -0.37
N ILE A 85 6.65 8.86 -0.02
CA ILE A 85 5.46 8.92 -0.88
C ILE A 85 5.63 9.96 -2.00
N VAL A 86 6.40 11.01 -1.77
CA VAL A 86 6.64 12.09 -2.75
C VAL A 86 8.06 12.07 -3.32
N GLU A 87 8.89 11.11 -2.97
CA GLU A 87 10.32 11.02 -3.34
C GLU A 87 10.53 11.10 -4.85
N ASP A 88 9.79 10.33 -5.65
CA ASP A 88 9.88 10.38 -7.11
C ASP A 88 9.60 11.78 -7.66
N PHE A 89 8.63 12.47 -7.09
CA PHE A 89 8.27 13.83 -7.50
C PHE A 89 9.32 14.87 -7.07
N VAL A 90 9.94 14.67 -5.91
CA VAL A 90 11.07 15.51 -5.46
C VAL A 90 12.22 15.39 -6.47
N HIS A 91 12.51 14.20 -6.97
CA HIS A 91 13.48 13.97 -8.04
C HIS A 91 13.05 14.58 -9.38
N GLU A 92 11.78 14.41 -9.78
CA GLU A 92 11.24 15.00 -11.02
C GLU A 92 11.34 16.53 -11.03
N LEU A 93 11.12 17.17 -9.88
CA LEU A 93 11.20 18.63 -9.71
C LEU A 93 12.64 19.13 -9.57
N SER A 94 13.59 18.23 -9.34
CA SER A 94 15.02 18.56 -9.27
C SER A 94 15.57 18.78 -10.69
N ALA A 95 15.65 20.05 -11.10
CA ALA A 95 16.08 20.44 -12.43
C ALA A 95 16.91 21.74 -12.37
N ASN A 96 17.58 22.08 -13.49
CA ASN A 96 18.33 23.34 -13.64
C ASN A 96 19.41 23.56 -12.54
N GLY A 97 20.11 22.48 -12.16
CA GLY A 97 21.19 22.54 -11.19
C GLY A 97 20.73 22.54 -9.71
N LYS A 98 19.42 22.32 -9.47
CA LYS A 98 18.86 22.11 -8.12
C LYS A 98 18.71 20.62 -7.88
N ASP A 99 19.11 20.16 -6.69
CA ASP A 99 18.93 18.78 -6.22
C ASP A 99 18.13 18.80 -4.90
N TYR A 100 16.80 18.76 -5.04
CA TYR A 100 15.91 18.81 -3.88
C TYR A 100 15.99 17.55 -2.99
N ALA A 101 16.43 16.42 -3.51
CA ALA A 101 16.66 15.23 -2.69
C ALA A 101 17.86 15.44 -1.74
N LYS A 102 18.90 16.14 -2.20
CA LYS A 102 20.11 16.43 -1.42
C LYS A 102 19.96 17.66 -0.55
N GLU A 103 19.27 18.70 -1.00
CA GLU A 103 19.20 20.00 -0.35
C GLU A 103 17.93 20.23 0.46
N GLY A 104 16.92 19.37 0.26
CA GLY A 104 15.55 19.60 0.72
C GLY A 104 14.83 20.67 -0.10
N PHE A 105 13.51 20.73 0.02
CA PHE A 105 12.66 21.74 -0.61
C PHE A 105 11.83 22.48 0.43
N ILE A 106 11.75 23.80 0.32
CA ILE A 106 10.92 24.66 1.18
C ILE A 106 10.32 25.76 0.32
N ALA A 107 9.01 25.77 0.14
CA ALA A 107 8.27 26.91 -0.39
C ALA A 107 7.97 27.89 0.76
N ARG A 108 8.57 29.07 0.73
CA ARG A 108 8.34 30.11 1.74
C ARG A 108 7.13 30.97 1.42
N THR A 109 6.73 30.97 0.15
CA THR A 109 5.54 31.63 -0.36
C THR A 109 4.73 30.67 -1.22
N ARG A 110 3.43 30.97 -1.42
CA ARG A 110 2.57 30.18 -2.33
C ARG A 110 3.07 30.14 -3.77
N ALA A 111 3.75 31.19 -4.20
CA ALA A 111 4.31 31.28 -5.56
C ALA A 111 5.48 30.31 -5.78
N GLU A 112 6.14 29.88 -4.71
CA GLU A 112 7.26 28.93 -4.75
C GLU A 112 6.78 27.47 -4.71
N GLU A 113 5.51 27.23 -4.36
CA GLU A 113 4.93 25.87 -4.32
C GLU A 113 4.91 25.27 -5.71
N GLN A 114 5.52 24.09 -5.89
CA GLN A 114 5.74 23.48 -7.20
C GLN A 114 4.71 22.42 -7.51
N LYS A 115 4.00 22.57 -8.63
CA LYS A 115 3.00 21.61 -9.09
C LYS A 115 3.65 20.27 -9.42
N ILE A 116 3.04 19.19 -8.94
CA ILE A 116 3.38 17.81 -9.24
C ILE A 116 2.42 17.29 -10.32
N PRO A 117 2.85 17.11 -11.58
CA PRO A 117 1.94 16.87 -12.70
C PRO A 117 1.16 15.56 -12.65
N SER A 118 1.73 14.51 -12.04
CA SER A 118 1.18 13.15 -12.03
C SER A 118 0.53 12.75 -10.70
N LEU A 119 0.49 13.64 -9.71
CA LEU A 119 -0.06 13.35 -8.39
C LEU A 119 -1.56 13.63 -8.32
N GLU A 120 -2.30 12.62 -7.84
CA GLU A 120 -3.73 12.68 -7.57
C GLU A 120 -4.00 12.34 -6.11
N LEU A 121 -4.79 13.16 -5.42
CA LEU A 121 -5.31 12.89 -4.08
C LEU A 121 -6.81 12.61 -4.14
N ASN A 122 -7.27 11.67 -3.30
CA ASN A 122 -8.66 11.25 -3.22
C ASN A 122 -9.15 11.33 -1.77
N GLU A 123 -10.14 12.20 -1.50
CA GLU A 123 -10.82 12.37 -0.22
C GLU A 123 -12.11 11.53 -0.21
N LEU A 124 -12.29 10.66 0.80
CA LEU A 124 -13.46 9.79 0.90
C LEU A 124 -14.67 10.57 1.41
N ILE A 125 -15.70 10.72 0.56
CA ILE A 125 -16.93 11.42 0.87
C ILE A 125 -17.98 10.49 1.49
N SER A 126 -18.21 9.31 0.88
CA SER A 126 -19.24 8.38 1.37
C SER A 126 -18.92 6.92 1.07
N ILE A 127 -19.50 6.04 1.87
CA ILE A 127 -19.50 4.57 1.69
C ILE A 127 -20.96 4.12 1.67
N GLU A 128 -21.32 3.29 0.66
CA GLU A 128 -22.65 2.72 0.50
C GLU A 128 -22.53 1.21 0.27
N ASP A 129 -23.33 0.40 0.96
CA ASP A 129 -23.40 -1.05 0.70
C ASP A 129 -24.21 -1.30 -0.57
N VAL A 130 -23.58 -1.92 -1.56
CA VAL A 130 -24.19 -2.29 -2.85
C VAL A 130 -24.18 -3.79 -3.08
N THR A 131 -24.03 -4.58 -2.02
CA THR A 131 -23.87 -6.04 -2.08
C THR A 131 -25.02 -6.70 -2.80
N GLU A 132 -26.25 -6.31 -2.49
CA GLU A 132 -27.45 -6.88 -3.14
C GLU A 132 -27.49 -6.55 -4.64
N ARG A 133 -27.17 -5.30 -5.02
CA ARG A 133 -27.13 -4.88 -6.43
C ARG A 133 -26.11 -5.68 -7.23
N VAL A 134 -24.89 -5.87 -6.70
CA VAL A 134 -23.83 -6.63 -7.38
C VAL A 134 -24.23 -8.10 -7.53
N ASN A 135 -24.80 -8.71 -6.49
CA ASN A 135 -25.17 -10.12 -6.52
C ASN A 135 -26.44 -10.40 -7.33
N ALA A 136 -27.37 -9.46 -7.47
CA ALA A 136 -28.56 -9.59 -8.29
C ALA A 136 -28.27 -9.82 -9.79
N ALA A 137 -27.07 -9.44 -10.25
CA ALA A 137 -26.61 -9.72 -11.61
C ALA A 137 -26.33 -11.20 -11.87
N VAL A 138 -26.10 -12.01 -10.83
CA VAL A 138 -25.71 -13.42 -10.94
C VAL A 138 -26.95 -14.31 -10.84
N LYS A 139 -27.22 -15.10 -11.89
CA LYS A 139 -28.32 -16.05 -11.91
C LYS A 139 -27.96 -17.32 -11.14
N ALA A 140 -28.99 -18.07 -10.71
CA ALA A 140 -28.79 -19.41 -10.15
C ALA A 140 -28.08 -20.33 -11.17
N ASP A 141 -27.29 -21.24 -10.66
CA ASP A 141 -26.53 -22.23 -11.46
C ASP A 141 -25.48 -21.64 -12.44
N THR A 142 -25.11 -20.38 -12.26
CA THR A 142 -24.03 -19.74 -13.04
C THR A 142 -22.67 -20.31 -12.65
N SER A 143 -21.78 -20.56 -13.63
CA SER A 143 -20.41 -20.99 -13.37
C SER A 143 -19.64 -19.91 -12.56
N ALA A 144 -18.60 -20.30 -11.82
CA ALA A 144 -17.80 -19.37 -11.04
C ALA A 144 -17.14 -18.27 -11.92
N ALA A 145 -16.69 -18.64 -13.12
CA ALA A 145 -16.11 -17.70 -14.09
C ALA A 145 -17.14 -16.70 -14.62
N ASP A 146 -18.32 -17.19 -15.00
CA ASP A 146 -19.39 -16.32 -15.48
C ASP A 146 -19.94 -15.42 -14.36
N ALA A 147 -20.12 -15.97 -13.15
CA ALA A 147 -20.53 -15.22 -11.98
C ALA A 147 -19.53 -14.09 -11.65
N PHE A 148 -18.22 -14.36 -11.78
CA PHE A 148 -17.19 -13.33 -11.63
C PHE A 148 -17.33 -12.23 -12.69
N SER A 149 -17.50 -12.60 -13.95
CA SER A 149 -17.68 -11.66 -15.07
C SER A 149 -18.96 -10.83 -14.91
N MET A 150 -20.07 -11.43 -14.49
CA MET A 150 -21.34 -10.72 -14.26
C MET A 150 -21.24 -9.73 -13.10
N ARG A 151 -20.60 -10.11 -11.97
CA ARG A 151 -20.37 -9.18 -10.85
C ARG A 151 -19.49 -8.03 -11.28
N ARG A 152 -18.40 -8.29 -12.03
CA ARG A 152 -17.50 -7.25 -12.53
C ARG A 152 -18.24 -6.24 -13.42
N ALA A 153 -19.08 -6.71 -14.33
CA ALA A 153 -19.91 -5.86 -15.16
C ALA A 153 -20.86 -5.00 -14.32
N SER A 154 -21.58 -5.60 -13.38
CA SER A 154 -22.47 -4.88 -12.45
C SER A 154 -21.74 -3.83 -11.63
N MET A 155 -20.53 -4.14 -11.12
CA MET A 155 -19.70 -3.17 -10.41
C MET A 155 -19.35 -1.97 -11.29
N SER A 156 -18.93 -2.22 -12.54
CA SER A 156 -18.60 -1.16 -13.49
C SER A 156 -19.81 -0.27 -13.83
N ASP A 157 -20.98 -0.86 -13.98
CA ASP A 157 -22.23 -0.11 -14.23
C ASP A 157 -22.61 0.78 -13.01
N ILE A 158 -22.49 0.25 -11.79
CA ILE A 158 -22.70 1.00 -10.55
C ILE A 158 -21.74 2.18 -10.43
N GLU A 159 -20.45 1.95 -10.74
CA GLU A 159 -19.41 2.99 -10.74
C GLU A 159 -19.73 4.10 -11.75
N ALA A 160 -20.08 3.74 -12.98
CA ALA A 160 -20.42 4.67 -14.05
C ALA A 160 -21.68 5.48 -13.72
N GLU A 161 -22.73 4.83 -13.23
CA GLU A 161 -23.98 5.46 -12.80
C GLU A 161 -23.70 6.47 -11.68
N SER A 162 -22.99 6.05 -10.63
CA SER A 162 -22.66 6.91 -9.50
C SER A 162 -21.82 8.12 -9.92
N THR A 163 -20.80 7.91 -10.75
CA THR A 163 -19.97 8.99 -11.28
C THR A 163 -20.79 10.00 -12.09
N LYS A 164 -21.71 9.52 -12.95
CA LYS A 164 -22.58 10.37 -13.74
C LYS A 164 -23.55 11.20 -12.87
N GLN A 165 -24.08 10.59 -11.80
CA GLN A 165 -25.04 11.26 -10.91
C GLN A 165 -24.39 12.27 -9.98
N THR A 166 -23.18 12.00 -9.50
CA THR A 166 -22.54 12.76 -8.42
C THR A 166 -21.37 13.64 -8.87
N GLY A 167 -20.79 13.35 -10.03
CA GLY A 167 -19.51 13.94 -10.46
C GLY A 167 -18.29 13.45 -9.67
N LEU A 168 -18.49 12.55 -8.68
CA LEU A 168 -17.43 12.03 -7.83
C LEU A 168 -16.82 10.78 -8.46
N ARG A 169 -15.53 10.57 -8.25
CA ARG A 169 -14.90 9.28 -8.52
C ARG A 169 -15.58 8.21 -7.68
N SER A 170 -16.01 7.14 -8.32
CA SER A 170 -16.77 6.05 -7.69
C SER A 170 -16.06 4.72 -7.93
N ASP A 171 -15.70 4.02 -6.85
CA ASP A 171 -15.03 2.71 -6.88
C ASP A 171 -15.89 1.70 -6.09
N VAL A 172 -16.34 0.60 -6.71
CA VAL A 172 -16.96 -0.52 -5.99
C VAL A 172 -15.87 -1.45 -5.47
N VAL A 173 -15.80 -1.59 -4.17
CA VAL A 173 -14.75 -2.34 -3.46
C VAL A 173 -15.30 -3.67 -2.99
N THR A 174 -14.58 -4.75 -3.32
CA THR A 174 -14.88 -6.09 -2.84
C THR A 174 -14.29 -6.28 -1.45
N LEU A 175 -15.12 -6.55 -0.45
CA LEU A 175 -14.74 -6.81 0.93
C LEU A 175 -15.01 -8.28 1.29
N TYR A 176 -14.30 -8.78 2.32
CA TYR A 176 -14.40 -10.18 2.76
C TYR A 176 -14.28 -11.15 1.58
N GLN A 177 -13.38 -10.81 0.65
CA GLN A 177 -13.07 -11.60 -0.56
C GLN A 177 -14.29 -11.93 -1.45
N GLY A 178 -15.36 -11.13 -1.40
CA GLY A 178 -16.61 -11.31 -2.15
C GLY A 178 -17.85 -11.50 -1.27
N GLY A 179 -17.69 -11.47 0.06
CA GLY A 179 -18.81 -11.50 1.00
C GLY A 179 -19.62 -10.21 1.05
N ARG A 180 -18.99 -9.07 0.76
CA ARG A 180 -19.65 -7.74 0.68
C ARG A 180 -19.05 -6.90 -0.45
N TYR A 181 -19.84 -5.94 -0.95
CA TYR A 181 -19.44 -4.95 -1.96
C TYR A 181 -19.89 -3.57 -1.51
N ASN A 182 -18.94 -2.64 -1.36
CA ASN A 182 -19.24 -1.27 -0.96
C ASN A 182 -18.82 -0.30 -2.06
N LEU A 183 -19.68 0.68 -2.35
CA LEU A 183 -19.40 1.78 -3.25
C LEU A 183 -18.77 2.92 -2.44
N TYR A 184 -17.53 3.25 -2.78
CA TYR A 184 -16.76 4.36 -2.21
C TYR A 184 -16.77 5.53 -3.17
N ARG A 185 -17.21 6.72 -2.73
CA ARG A 185 -17.20 7.94 -3.53
C ARG A 185 -16.13 8.89 -3.03
N TYR A 186 -15.30 9.37 -3.95
CA TYR A 186 -14.17 10.22 -3.64
C TYR A 186 -14.26 11.56 -4.36
N LYS A 187 -13.95 12.66 -3.65
CA LYS A 187 -13.55 13.91 -4.28
C LYS A 187 -12.08 13.79 -4.71
N LYS A 188 -11.83 14.07 -5.98
CA LYS A 188 -10.50 13.93 -6.60
C LYS A 188 -9.86 15.30 -6.78
N TYR A 189 -8.57 15.40 -6.46
CA TYR A 189 -7.75 16.60 -6.62
C TYR A 189 -6.52 16.27 -7.48
N THR A 190 -6.25 17.11 -8.50
CA THR A 190 -5.15 16.93 -9.47
C THR A 190 -4.22 18.15 -9.59
N ASP A 191 -4.53 19.26 -8.93
CA ASP A 191 -3.57 20.36 -8.73
C ASP A 191 -3.01 20.25 -7.31
N VAL A 192 -1.94 19.46 -7.19
CA VAL A 192 -1.24 19.21 -5.92
C VAL A 192 0.17 19.79 -6.07
N ARG A 193 0.61 20.55 -5.07
CA ARG A 193 1.90 21.24 -5.12
C ARG A 193 2.76 20.90 -3.92
N LEU A 194 4.05 20.67 -4.17
CA LEU A 194 5.05 20.45 -3.12
C LEU A 194 5.27 21.73 -2.33
N VAL A 195 5.21 21.64 -1.00
CA VAL A 195 5.44 22.76 -0.05
C VAL A 195 6.71 22.55 0.75
N PHE A 196 6.93 21.31 1.21
CA PHE A 196 8.11 20.97 2.02
C PHE A 196 8.52 19.52 1.81
N ALA A 197 9.82 19.29 1.67
CA ALA A 197 10.46 17.99 1.75
C ALA A 197 11.85 18.16 2.41
N PRO A 198 12.21 17.36 3.43
CA PRO A 198 13.58 17.37 3.97
C PRO A 198 14.57 16.77 2.97
N GLU A 199 15.85 16.77 3.33
CA GLU A 199 16.86 16.01 2.60
C GLU A 199 16.55 14.50 2.69
N PHE A 200 16.71 13.77 1.59
CA PHE A 200 16.54 12.31 1.54
C PHE A 200 17.28 11.59 2.68
N GLN A 201 18.55 11.97 2.92
CA GLN A 201 19.39 11.34 3.94
C GLN A 201 18.85 11.50 5.37
N ALA A 202 18.09 12.57 5.65
CA ALA A 202 17.42 12.75 6.95
C ALA A 202 16.05 12.05 6.99
N ALA A 203 15.35 12.03 5.87
CA ALA A 203 14.07 11.32 5.74
C ALA A 203 14.23 9.80 5.84
N PHE A 204 15.33 9.25 5.31
CA PHE A 204 15.66 7.83 5.29
C PHE A 204 16.98 7.51 6.01
N PHE A 205 17.21 8.16 7.15
CA PHE A 205 18.41 7.95 7.98
C PHE A 205 18.51 6.49 8.44
N GLY A 206 19.70 5.90 8.30
CA GLY A 206 19.95 4.48 8.58
C GLY A 206 19.65 3.55 7.40
N GLY A 207 18.96 4.03 6.36
CA GLY A 207 18.72 3.31 5.11
C GLY A 207 18.09 1.94 5.28
N ASP A 208 18.36 1.04 4.32
CA ASP A 208 17.86 -0.34 4.38
C ASP A 208 18.25 -1.10 5.67
N PRO A 209 19.45 -0.98 6.26
CA PRO A 209 19.76 -1.62 7.53
C PRO A 209 18.77 -1.34 8.66
N ASP A 210 18.31 -0.08 8.81
CA ASP A 210 17.36 0.31 9.86
C ASP A 210 15.89 0.18 9.43
N ASN A 211 15.59 -0.06 8.15
CA ASN A 211 14.23 -0.25 7.63
C ASN A 211 13.54 -1.46 8.29
N PHE A 212 12.29 -1.29 8.74
CA PHE A 212 11.54 -2.23 9.57
C PHE A 212 12.17 -2.53 10.94
N ASN A 213 13.03 -1.67 11.46
CA ASN A 213 13.59 -1.83 12.78
C ASN A 213 13.22 -0.66 13.70
N PHE A 214 13.22 -0.91 15.02
CA PHE A 214 13.11 0.11 16.04
C PHE A 214 14.13 -0.19 17.15
N PRO A 215 14.88 0.79 17.69
CA PRO A 215 14.67 2.25 17.60
C PRO A 215 15.00 2.83 16.22
N ARG A 216 14.21 3.84 15.81
CA ARG A 216 14.29 4.54 14.53
C ARG A 216 14.52 6.04 14.74
N PHE A 217 15.16 6.73 13.75
CA PHE A 217 15.53 8.16 13.84
C PHE A 217 15.32 8.87 12.50
N ASN A 218 14.10 8.83 11.96
CA ASN A 218 13.77 9.37 10.64
C ASN A 218 12.83 10.57 10.73
N ILE A 219 13.06 11.57 9.87
CA ILE A 219 12.11 12.66 9.60
C ILE A 219 11.37 12.38 8.28
N ASP A 220 10.79 11.20 8.15
CA ASP A 220 10.07 10.80 6.95
C ASP A 220 8.71 11.51 6.87
N MET A 221 8.76 12.82 6.52
CA MET A 221 7.60 13.67 6.33
C MET A 221 7.75 14.53 5.09
N ALA A 222 6.64 14.87 4.46
CA ALA A 222 6.53 15.89 3.44
C ALA A 222 5.20 16.63 3.56
N LEU A 223 5.14 17.84 3.02
CA LEU A 223 3.93 18.63 2.94
C LEU A 223 3.63 18.98 1.49
N VAL A 224 2.39 18.76 1.08
CA VAL A 224 1.87 19.21 -0.21
C VAL A 224 0.64 20.06 0.03
N ARG A 225 0.27 20.92 -0.93
CA ARG A 225 -0.96 21.72 -0.86
C ARG A 225 -1.86 21.41 -2.05
N VAL A 226 -3.13 21.30 -1.76
CA VAL A 226 -4.17 21.05 -2.77
C VAL A 226 -4.77 22.37 -3.26
N TYR A 227 -4.94 22.47 -4.58
CA TYR A 227 -5.51 23.62 -5.25
C TYR A 227 -6.71 23.23 -6.10
N GLU A 228 -7.68 24.14 -6.15
CA GLU A 228 -8.79 24.13 -7.12
C GLU A 228 -8.94 25.55 -7.72
N ASN A 229 -9.11 25.64 -9.04
CA ASN A 229 -9.21 26.92 -9.75
C ASN A 229 -8.10 27.93 -9.42
N GLY A 230 -6.89 27.45 -9.23
CA GLY A 230 -5.71 28.26 -8.92
C GLY A 230 -5.65 28.80 -7.48
N GLN A 231 -6.56 28.38 -6.60
CA GLN A 231 -6.59 28.76 -5.19
C GLN A 231 -6.45 27.53 -4.30
N PRO A 232 -5.81 27.63 -3.12
CA PRO A 232 -5.80 26.57 -2.14
C PRO A 232 -7.24 26.18 -1.75
N VAL A 233 -7.49 24.86 -1.69
CA VAL A 233 -8.79 24.37 -1.22
C VAL A 233 -9.01 24.72 0.25
N LYS A 234 -10.29 24.86 0.61
CA LYS A 234 -10.72 25.04 2.00
C LYS A 234 -11.42 23.76 2.45
N PRO A 235 -10.69 22.76 2.97
CA PRO A 235 -11.31 21.52 3.40
C PRO A 235 -12.29 21.79 4.55
N GLU A 236 -13.45 21.12 4.53
CA GLU A 236 -14.44 21.20 5.62
C GLU A 236 -13.85 20.68 6.93
N ASN A 237 -12.99 19.68 6.82
CA ASN A 237 -12.35 19.03 7.96
C ASN A 237 -10.84 18.93 7.78
N TYR A 238 -10.10 19.18 8.85
CA TYR A 238 -8.66 18.95 8.94
C TYR A 238 -8.28 18.56 10.37
N LEU A 239 -7.13 17.92 10.54
CA LEU A 239 -6.61 17.51 11.84
C LEU A 239 -5.80 18.65 12.46
N LYS A 240 -6.17 19.06 13.66
CA LYS A 240 -5.38 20.03 14.43
C LYS A 240 -4.06 19.39 14.86
N TRP A 241 -3.00 20.17 14.84
CA TRP A 241 -1.68 19.71 15.26
C TRP A 241 -1.54 19.71 16.77
N SER A 242 -1.16 18.58 17.37
CA SER A 242 -0.83 18.51 18.78
C SER A 242 0.61 18.94 19.03
N THR A 243 0.79 20.06 19.73
CA THR A 243 2.10 20.50 20.21
C THR A 243 2.57 19.73 21.44
N LYS A 244 1.67 19.00 22.10
CA LYS A 244 1.96 18.15 23.27
C LYS A 244 2.40 16.75 22.88
N GLY A 245 2.10 16.32 21.64
CA GLY A 245 2.32 14.95 21.18
C GLY A 245 1.51 13.91 21.95
N THR A 246 2.07 12.72 22.08
CA THR A 246 1.49 11.60 22.82
C THR A 246 2.44 11.09 23.90
N LYS A 247 1.98 10.14 24.75
CA LYS A 247 2.75 9.53 25.86
C LYS A 247 2.53 8.01 25.90
N ASP A 248 3.41 7.31 26.62
CA ASP A 248 3.30 5.86 26.85
C ASP A 248 1.95 5.49 27.48
N GLY A 249 1.33 4.44 26.97
CA GLY A 249 0.00 3.95 27.34
C GLY A 249 -1.19 4.73 26.79
N GLU A 250 -0.99 5.82 26.05
CA GLU A 250 -2.08 6.63 25.51
C GLU A 250 -2.73 5.95 24.29
N LEU A 251 -4.09 5.96 24.25
CA LEU A 251 -4.87 5.53 23.09
C LEU A 251 -4.61 6.44 21.90
N VAL A 252 -4.25 5.85 20.77
CA VAL A 252 -4.10 6.52 19.49
C VAL A 252 -4.81 5.75 18.38
N PHE A 253 -5.19 6.48 17.34
CA PHE A 253 -5.82 5.93 16.15
C PHE A 253 -4.98 6.23 14.92
N VAL A 254 -5.04 5.33 13.93
CA VAL A 254 -4.45 5.54 12.61
C VAL A 254 -5.55 5.49 11.57
N ALA A 255 -5.69 6.55 10.79
CA ALA A 255 -6.66 6.66 9.70
C ALA A 255 -5.94 6.70 8.35
N GLY A 256 -5.92 5.58 7.63
CA GLY A 256 -5.17 5.48 6.39
C GLY A 256 -5.67 4.42 5.42
N HIS A 257 -4.89 4.21 4.35
CA HIS A 257 -5.27 3.34 3.24
C HIS A 257 -4.33 2.12 3.17
N PRO A 258 -4.50 1.12 4.06
CA PRO A 258 -3.70 -0.09 4.02
C PRO A 258 -3.88 -0.81 2.68
N GLY A 259 -2.79 -1.24 2.05
CA GLY A 259 -2.76 -1.78 0.71
C GLY A 259 -3.55 -3.08 0.58
N SER A 260 -3.00 -4.18 1.08
CA SER A 260 -3.66 -5.49 1.06
C SER A 260 -3.17 -6.38 2.20
N THR A 261 -4.08 -7.23 2.70
CA THR A 261 -3.77 -8.34 3.61
C THR A 261 -4.38 -9.64 3.08
N SER A 262 -3.94 -10.74 3.66
CA SER A 262 -4.35 -12.11 3.30
C SER A 262 -4.79 -12.90 4.55
N ARG A 263 -5.42 -12.23 5.49
CA ARG A 263 -5.81 -12.81 6.80
C ARG A 263 -6.99 -13.75 6.69
N LEU A 264 -7.84 -13.55 5.69
CA LEU A 264 -8.99 -14.43 5.42
C LEU A 264 -8.66 -15.60 4.50
N ASN A 265 -7.43 -15.72 4.02
CA ASN A 265 -7.01 -16.80 3.13
C ASN A 265 -7.06 -18.15 3.84
N THR A 266 -7.47 -19.19 3.09
CA THR A 266 -7.45 -20.60 3.52
C THR A 266 -6.02 -21.10 3.66
N VAL A 267 -5.83 -22.20 4.38
CA VAL A 267 -4.51 -22.87 4.53
C VAL A 267 -3.95 -23.23 3.16
N ALA A 268 -4.75 -23.79 2.24
CA ALA A 268 -4.31 -24.17 0.89
C ALA A 268 -3.79 -22.96 0.07
N HIS A 269 -4.43 -21.80 0.21
CA HIS A 269 -3.95 -20.57 -0.42
C HIS A 269 -2.61 -20.10 0.17
N LEU A 270 -2.46 -20.15 1.49
CA LEU A 270 -1.19 -19.78 2.15
C LEU A 270 -0.05 -20.75 1.80
N GLU A 271 -0.35 -22.04 1.61
CA GLU A 271 0.62 -23.05 1.15
C GLU A 271 1.08 -22.76 -0.28
N GLU A 272 0.18 -22.38 -1.19
CA GLU A 272 0.56 -21.94 -2.54
C GLU A 272 1.47 -20.71 -2.50
N LEU A 273 1.13 -19.69 -1.70
CA LEU A 273 1.98 -18.51 -1.52
C LEU A 273 3.38 -18.88 -1.02
N ARG A 274 3.49 -19.80 -0.06
CA ARG A 274 4.75 -20.27 0.50
C ARG A 274 5.60 -21.02 -0.51
N GLU A 275 4.98 -21.90 -1.31
CA GLU A 275 5.68 -22.88 -2.14
C GLU A 275 5.97 -22.37 -3.55
N THR A 276 5.12 -21.46 -4.06
CA THR A 276 5.16 -21.06 -5.47
C THR A 276 5.26 -19.54 -5.67
N SER A 277 4.26 -18.78 -5.24
CA SER A 277 4.15 -17.38 -5.63
C SER A 277 5.22 -16.50 -5.00
N ILE A 278 5.44 -16.58 -3.69
CA ILE A 278 6.44 -15.74 -2.99
C ILE A 278 7.88 -16.06 -3.42
N PRO A 279 8.31 -17.34 -3.54
CA PRO A 279 9.65 -17.65 -4.06
C PRO A 279 9.92 -17.07 -5.46
N LEU A 280 8.93 -17.10 -6.38
CA LEU A 280 9.06 -16.49 -7.71
C LEU A 280 9.23 -14.97 -7.63
N VAL A 281 8.49 -14.30 -6.71
CA VAL A 281 8.60 -12.85 -6.49
C VAL A 281 9.99 -12.51 -5.93
N ILE A 282 10.48 -13.24 -4.93
CA ILE A 282 11.80 -13.00 -4.33
C ILE A 282 12.88 -13.10 -5.40
N ARG A 283 12.87 -14.18 -6.20
CA ARG A 283 13.86 -14.36 -7.28
C ARG A 283 13.84 -13.22 -8.30
N TYR A 284 12.66 -12.74 -8.68
CA TYR A 284 12.52 -11.59 -9.56
C TYR A 284 13.08 -10.30 -8.94
N LEU A 285 12.82 -10.04 -7.66
CA LEU A 285 13.31 -8.87 -6.96
C LEU A 285 14.82 -8.91 -6.73
N GLU A 286 15.40 -10.06 -6.44
CA GLU A 286 16.86 -10.25 -6.31
C GLU A 286 17.59 -9.91 -7.62
N ARG A 287 17.03 -10.28 -8.76
CA ARG A 287 17.57 -9.89 -10.06
C ARG A 287 17.50 -8.39 -10.28
N ARG A 288 16.36 -7.76 -9.96
CA ARG A 288 16.22 -6.29 -10.05
C ARG A 288 17.24 -5.58 -9.16
N GLU A 289 17.41 -6.03 -7.93
CA GLU A 289 18.43 -5.49 -7.02
C GLU A 289 19.84 -5.56 -7.63
N ALA A 290 20.20 -6.70 -8.21
CA ALA A 290 21.51 -6.90 -8.84
C ALA A 290 21.71 -5.95 -10.04
N VAL A 291 20.71 -5.78 -10.89
CA VAL A 291 20.75 -4.86 -12.03
C VAL A 291 20.91 -3.40 -11.57
N LEU A 292 20.14 -2.96 -10.58
CA LEU A 292 20.22 -1.60 -10.05
C LEU A 292 21.59 -1.33 -9.43
N LYS A 293 22.12 -2.24 -8.62
CA LYS A 293 23.49 -2.14 -8.07
C LYS A 293 24.58 -2.07 -9.16
N LYS A 294 24.41 -2.85 -10.24
CA LYS A 294 25.32 -2.80 -11.39
C LYS A 294 25.28 -1.44 -12.08
N TYR A 295 24.09 -0.86 -12.26
CA TYR A 295 23.94 0.47 -12.83
C TYR A 295 24.55 1.55 -11.94
N MET A 296 24.28 1.54 -10.66
CA MET A 296 24.83 2.49 -9.67
C MET A 296 26.37 2.45 -9.61
N ALA A 297 26.97 1.32 -9.83
CA ALA A 297 28.44 1.18 -9.85
C ALA A 297 29.10 1.90 -11.03
N MET A 298 28.31 2.41 -12.02
CA MET A 298 28.85 3.13 -13.18
C MET A 298 29.19 4.60 -12.86
N GLY A 299 28.58 5.19 -11.81
CA GLY A 299 28.90 6.57 -11.41
C GLY A 299 27.92 7.18 -10.38
N GLU A 300 28.21 8.42 -9.98
CA GLU A 300 27.40 9.16 -9.01
C GLU A 300 26.02 9.53 -9.59
N GLU A 301 25.95 9.93 -10.86
CA GLU A 301 24.69 10.22 -11.57
C GLU A 301 23.77 8.99 -11.58
N GLN A 302 24.32 7.81 -11.99
CA GLN A 302 23.60 6.56 -12.03
C GLN A 302 23.15 6.12 -10.63
N THR A 303 23.94 6.42 -9.60
CA THR A 303 23.58 6.16 -8.22
C THR A 303 22.35 6.99 -7.84
N THR A 304 22.34 8.28 -8.13
CA THR A 304 21.22 9.16 -7.86
C THR A 304 19.95 8.72 -8.60
N GLU A 305 20.08 8.35 -9.87
CA GLU A 305 18.97 7.94 -10.73
C GLU A 305 18.29 6.63 -10.30
N ALA A 306 19.05 5.69 -9.75
CA ALA A 306 18.54 4.36 -9.40
C ALA A 306 18.24 4.17 -7.90
N GLN A 307 18.62 5.12 -7.04
CA GLN A 307 18.55 4.98 -5.59
C GLN A 307 17.13 4.70 -5.11
N ASN A 308 16.14 5.42 -5.61
CA ASN A 308 14.75 5.23 -5.18
C ASN A 308 14.20 3.88 -5.63
N GLU A 309 14.45 3.46 -6.88
CA GLU A 309 14.05 2.12 -7.34
C GLU A 309 14.74 1.02 -6.52
N LEU A 310 16.03 1.20 -6.14
CA LEU A 310 16.74 0.25 -5.29
C LEU A 310 16.11 0.16 -3.90
N ASN A 311 15.81 1.29 -3.27
CA ASN A 311 15.16 1.34 -1.95
C ASN A 311 13.81 0.58 -1.99
N SER A 312 12.99 0.82 -3.01
CA SER A 312 11.71 0.15 -3.21
C SER A 312 11.87 -1.39 -3.40
N VAL A 313 12.88 -1.82 -4.15
CA VAL A 313 13.18 -3.25 -4.36
C VAL A 313 13.66 -3.90 -3.06
N GLN A 314 14.56 -3.26 -2.32
CA GLN A 314 15.08 -3.76 -1.04
C GLN A 314 13.99 -3.84 0.03
N ASN A 315 13.14 -2.80 0.11
CA ASN A 315 11.96 -2.82 0.97
C ASN A 315 11.04 -4.02 0.64
N SER A 316 10.74 -4.23 -0.64
CA SER A 316 9.93 -5.36 -1.09
C SER A 316 10.58 -6.71 -0.78
N LEU A 317 11.89 -6.84 -0.97
CA LEU A 317 12.63 -8.05 -0.63
C LEU A 317 12.52 -8.39 0.86
N LYS A 318 12.69 -7.41 1.76
CA LYS A 318 12.51 -7.63 3.20
C LYS A 318 11.09 -8.09 3.53
N VAL A 319 10.08 -7.44 2.95
CA VAL A 319 8.67 -7.81 3.15
C VAL A 319 8.44 -9.27 2.72
N TYR A 320 8.78 -9.63 1.48
CA TYR A 320 8.52 -10.99 0.98
C TYR A 320 9.35 -12.06 1.68
N ARG A 321 10.59 -11.77 2.05
CA ARG A 321 11.43 -12.69 2.85
C ARG A 321 10.84 -12.88 4.25
N GLY A 322 10.40 -11.80 4.92
CA GLY A 322 9.74 -11.88 6.22
C GLY A 322 8.42 -12.65 6.17
N GLN A 323 7.60 -12.41 5.14
CA GLN A 323 6.38 -13.17 4.88
C GLN A 323 6.67 -14.66 4.64
N LEU A 324 7.64 -14.97 3.79
CA LEU A 324 8.04 -16.36 3.52
C LEU A 324 8.53 -17.07 4.79
N GLN A 325 9.37 -16.41 5.58
CA GLN A 325 9.83 -16.93 6.86
C GLN A 325 8.67 -17.20 7.82
N GLY A 326 7.70 -16.28 7.89
CA GLY A 326 6.49 -16.47 8.68
C GLY A 326 5.65 -17.68 8.23
N LEU A 327 5.47 -17.85 6.92
CA LEU A 327 4.74 -18.99 6.33
C LEU A 327 5.47 -20.32 6.47
N GLN A 328 6.81 -20.31 6.49
CA GLN A 328 7.65 -21.49 6.75
C GLN A 328 7.65 -21.86 8.24
N GLY A 329 7.38 -20.90 9.12
CA GLY A 329 7.22 -21.13 10.55
C GLY A 329 5.98 -21.99 10.85
N LYS A 330 6.11 -22.94 11.79
CA LYS A 330 5.01 -23.85 12.14
C LYS A 330 3.81 -23.11 12.77
N THR A 331 4.06 -22.09 13.57
CA THR A 331 3.05 -21.44 14.42
C THR A 331 1.92 -20.79 13.61
N LEU A 332 2.25 -20.06 12.52
CA LEU A 332 1.26 -19.34 11.72
C LEU A 332 0.31 -20.31 11.00
N ILE A 333 0.88 -21.25 10.24
CA ILE A 333 0.08 -22.23 9.48
C ILE A 333 -0.75 -23.11 10.43
N GLU A 334 -0.19 -23.52 11.57
CA GLU A 334 -0.91 -24.33 12.57
C GLU A 334 -2.11 -23.57 13.16
N ARG A 335 -1.93 -22.30 13.57
CA ARG A 335 -3.04 -21.45 14.04
C ARG A 335 -4.13 -21.29 12.97
N LYS A 336 -3.74 -21.05 11.73
CA LYS A 336 -4.67 -20.95 10.61
C LYS A 336 -5.44 -22.25 10.39
N ARG A 337 -4.76 -23.39 10.44
CA ARG A 337 -5.39 -24.71 10.30
C ARG A 337 -6.38 -24.96 11.43
N GLN A 338 -6.02 -24.67 12.67
CA GLN A 338 -6.92 -24.81 13.83
C GLN A 338 -8.20 -23.97 13.65
N SER A 339 -8.07 -22.71 13.22
CA SER A 339 -9.22 -21.83 12.97
C SER A 339 -10.08 -22.34 11.81
N GLU A 340 -9.46 -22.77 10.71
CA GLU A 340 -10.16 -23.35 9.56
C GLU A 340 -10.92 -24.64 9.93
N ASP A 341 -10.26 -25.55 10.66
CA ASP A 341 -10.85 -26.82 11.12
C ASP A 341 -12.01 -26.58 12.08
N ALA A 342 -11.89 -25.59 12.98
CA ALA A 342 -12.97 -25.23 13.90
C ALA A 342 -14.20 -24.72 13.13
N LEU A 343 -14.03 -23.86 12.13
CA LEU A 343 -15.13 -23.37 11.30
C LEU A 343 -15.74 -24.48 10.46
N ARG A 344 -14.93 -25.32 9.79
CA ARG A 344 -15.40 -26.47 9.01
C ARG A 344 -16.20 -27.44 9.88
N LYS A 345 -15.76 -27.70 11.12
CA LYS A 345 -16.48 -28.54 12.06
C LYS A 345 -17.83 -27.93 12.47
N ALA A 346 -17.87 -26.62 12.73
CA ALA A 346 -19.13 -25.94 13.06
C ALA A 346 -20.13 -25.96 11.88
N ILE A 347 -19.65 -25.88 10.63
CA ILE A 347 -20.45 -26.01 9.42
C ILE A 347 -20.96 -27.43 9.26
N ALA A 348 -20.11 -28.44 9.45
CA ALA A 348 -20.46 -29.86 9.29
C ALA A 348 -21.49 -30.34 10.32
N ALA A 349 -21.62 -29.66 11.45
CA ALA A 349 -22.63 -29.97 12.49
C ALA A 349 -24.07 -29.61 12.05
N ASP A 350 -24.26 -28.78 11.02
CA ASP A 350 -25.56 -28.40 10.47
C ASP A 350 -25.66 -28.86 9.01
N PRO A 351 -26.56 -29.82 8.67
CA PRO A 351 -26.69 -30.34 7.30
C PRO A 351 -27.01 -29.29 6.24
N LYS A 352 -27.72 -28.20 6.60
CA LYS A 352 -28.01 -27.10 5.69
C LYS A 352 -26.74 -26.30 5.38
N ARG A 353 -25.98 -25.93 6.39
CA ARG A 353 -24.69 -25.23 6.24
C ARG A 353 -23.67 -26.07 5.51
N GLN A 354 -23.61 -27.38 5.82
CA GLN A 354 -22.72 -28.32 5.12
C GLN A 354 -23.03 -28.38 3.62
N LYS A 355 -24.31 -28.42 3.25
CA LYS A 355 -24.73 -28.39 1.85
C LYS A 355 -24.40 -27.08 1.14
N GLU A 356 -24.50 -25.93 1.86
CA GLU A 356 -24.31 -24.60 1.29
C GLU A 356 -22.85 -24.18 1.23
N TYR A 357 -22.02 -24.51 2.24
CA TYR A 357 -20.68 -23.98 2.41
C TYR A 357 -19.56 -25.03 2.40
N GLY A 358 -19.90 -26.31 2.58
CA GLY A 358 -18.90 -27.36 2.89
C GLY A 358 -17.88 -27.64 1.79
N ASP A 359 -18.20 -27.35 0.52
CA ASP A 359 -17.35 -27.55 -0.64
C ASP A 359 -16.33 -26.41 -0.88
N ALA A 360 -16.47 -25.28 -0.17
CA ALA A 360 -15.74 -24.05 -0.47
C ALA A 360 -14.22 -24.18 -0.36
N TRP A 361 -13.74 -24.85 0.67
CA TRP A 361 -12.29 -25.01 0.90
C TRP A 361 -11.63 -25.90 -0.15
N ASP A 362 -12.29 -26.99 -0.50
CA ASP A 362 -11.77 -27.96 -1.49
C ASP A 362 -11.74 -27.34 -2.90
N ALA A 363 -12.74 -26.51 -3.22
CA ALA A 363 -12.77 -25.75 -4.47
C ALA A 363 -11.59 -24.74 -4.53
N ILE A 364 -11.31 -23.99 -3.46
CA ILE A 364 -10.18 -23.07 -3.35
C ILE A 364 -8.85 -23.84 -3.46
N ALA A 365 -8.70 -24.96 -2.75
CA ALA A 365 -7.50 -25.79 -2.82
C ALA A 365 -7.21 -26.27 -4.26
N LYS A 366 -8.26 -26.69 -4.98
CA LYS A 366 -8.14 -27.08 -6.39
C LYS A 366 -7.72 -25.92 -7.29
N ALA A 367 -8.27 -24.72 -7.07
CA ALA A 367 -7.89 -23.52 -7.82
C ALA A 367 -6.42 -23.15 -7.62
N HIS A 368 -5.92 -23.19 -6.38
CA HIS A 368 -4.50 -22.91 -6.09
C HIS A 368 -3.55 -23.98 -6.63
N LYS A 369 -3.97 -25.24 -6.65
CA LYS A 369 -3.23 -26.29 -7.34
C LYS A 369 -3.15 -26.05 -8.85
N SER A 370 -4.23 -25.55 -9.47
CA SER A 370 -4.20 -25.12 -10.88
C SER A 370 -3.25 -23.95 -11.08
N LEU A 371 -3.33 -22.90 -10.23
CA LEU A 371 -2.42 -21.74 -10.30
C LEU A 371 -0.95 -22.16 -10.30
N ALA A 372 -0.55 -23.07 -9.43
CA ALA A 372 0.83 -23.55 -9.35
C ALA A 372 1.33 -24.11 -10.71
N SER A 373 0.45 -24.66 -11.56
CA SER A 373 0.80 -25.22 -12.86
C SER A 373 1.15 -24.19 -13.94
N PHE A 374 0.71 -22.92 -13.79
CA PHE A 374 0.96 -21.82 -14.73
C PHE A 374 1.43 -20.51 -14.06
N ALA A 375 1.91 -20.60 -12.83
CA ALA A 375 2.38 -19.45 -12.06
C ALA A 375 3.55 -18.73 -12.76
N LYS A 376 4.42 -19.47 -13.47
CA LYS A 376 5.50 -18.89 -14.27
C LYS A 376 4.96 -18.05 -15.41
N GLU A 377 4.07 -18.61 -16.23
CA GLU A 377 3.46 -17.92 -17.36
C GLU A 377 2.75 -16.66 -16.88
N ARG A 378 2.00 -16.76 -15.78
CA ARG A 378 1.35 -15.62 -15.16
C ARG A 378 2.38 -14.55 -14.74
N ARG A 379 3.46 -14.94 -14.07
CA ARG A 379 4.49 -14.01 -13.60
C ARG A 379 5.18 -13.30 -14.75
N PHE A 380 5.55 -14.03 -15.80
CA PHE A 380 6.34 -13.49 -16.89
C PHE A 380 5.53 -12.71 -17.92
N LEU A 381 4.31 -13.14 -18.25
CA LEU A 381 3.49 -12.55 -19.31
C LEU A 381 2.42 -11.60 -18.78
N ASP A 382 1.54 -12.08 -17.92
CA ASP A 382 0.46 -11.22 -17.37
C ASP A 382 1.02 -10.13 -16.46
N LEU A 383 1.90 -10.49 -15.52
CA LEU A 383 2.57 -9.56 -14.60
C LEU A 383 3.88 -8.96 -15.14
N SER A 384 4.21 -9.26 -16.39
CA SER A 384 5.32 -8.65 -17.17
C SER A 384 6.73 -8.76 -16.57
N ALA A 385 7.02 -9.78 -15.77
CA ALA A 385 8.38 -9.96 -15.26
C ALA A 385 9.43 -10.21 -16.36
N ALA A 386 9.00 -10.65 -17.56
CA ALA A 386 9.86 -10.78 -18.75
C ALA A 386 10.25 -9.42 -19.37
N PHE A 387 9.56 -8.34 -19.04
CA PHE A 387 9.65 -7.04 -19.69
C PHE A 387 9.76 -5.90 -18.67
N ASN A 388 10.74 -5.99 -17.78
CA ASN A 388 10.92 -5.02 -16.70
C ASN A 388 11.46 -3.69 -17.21
N THR A 389 10.60 -2.89 -17.85
CA THR A 389 10.90 -1.54 -18.31
C THR A 389 9.62 -0.70 -18.32
N GLN A 390 9.75 0.59 -17.98
CA GLN A 390 8.65 1.54 -18.02
C GLN A 390 8.09 1.67 -19.45
N LEU A 391 8.98 1.66 -20.44
CA LEU A 391 8.61 1.79 -21.86
C LEU A 391 7.73 0.63 -22.35
N PHE A 392 7.97 -0.60 -21.89
CA PHE A 392 7.07 -1.72 -22.18
C PHE A 392 5.72 -1.58 -21.47
N GLY A 393 5.70 -1.11 -20.23
CA GLY A 393 4.46 -0.81 -19.51
C GLY A 393 3.58 0.20 -20.26
N ILE A 394 4.19 1.27 -20.78
CA ILE A 394 3.53 2.28 -21.62
C ILE A 394 3.01 1.64 -22.93
N ALA A 395 3.85 0.89 -23.64
CA ALA A 395 3.46 0.22 -24.87
C ALA A 395 2.27 -0.71 -24.69
N ARG A 396 2.32 -1.57 -23.67
CA ARG A 396 1.21 -2.49 -23.34
C ARG A 396 -0.06 -1.73 -22.98
N SER A 397 0.06 -0.63 -22.23
CA SER A 397 -1.09 0.19 -21.86
C SER A 397 -1.77 0.80 -23.10
N LEU A 398 -0.99 1.30 -24.06
CA LEU A 398 -1.51 1.84 -25.34
C LEU A 398 -2.16 0.77 -26.20
N VAL A 399 -1.52 -0.41 -26.34
CA VAL A 399 -2.07 -1.54 -27.11
C VAL A 399 -3.42 -1.97 -26.52
N ARG A 400 -3.48 -2.17 -25.19
CA ARG A 400 -4.71 -2.56 -24.52
C ARG A 400 -5.76 -1.47 -24.55
N LEU A 401 -5.39 -0.21 -24.36
CA LEU A 401 -6.29 0.92 -24.42
C LEU A 401 -7.05 0.99 -25.76
N ALA A 402 -6.34 0.78 -26.85
CA ALA A 402 -6.94 0.75 -28.19
C ALA A 402 -8.01 -0.34 -28.34
N GLU A 403 -7.76 -1.55 -27.81
CA GLU A 403 -8.73 -2.64 -27.86
C GLU A 403 -9.88 -2.48 -26.90
N GLU A 404 -9.59 -2.01 -25.65
CA GLU A 404 -10.62 -1.86 -24.62
C GLU A 404 -11.60 -0.73 -24.95
N ASN A 405 -11.16 0.32 -25.66
CA ASN A 405 -12.03 1.41 -26.10
C ASN A 405 -13.17 0.94 -27.04
N ASP A 406 -12.94 -0.11 -27.82
CA ASP A 406 -13.96 -0.68 -28.72
C ASP A 406 -15.02 -1.53 -27.97
N LYS A 407 -14.81 -1.81 -26.68
CA LYS A 407 -15.72 -2.59 -25.87
C LYS A 407 -16.68 -1.71 -25.06
N PRO A 408 -17.91 -2.19 -24.79
CA PRO A 408 -18.75 -1.58 -23.77
C PRO A 408 -18.02 -1.49 -22.43
N ASN A 409 -18.24 -0.41 -21.66
CA ASN A 409 -17.54 -0.14 -20.40
C ASN A 409 -17.53 -1.35 -19.44
N ALA A 410 -18.67 -2.03 -19.28
CA ALA A 410 -18.81 -3.21 -18.40
C ALA A 410 -18.00 -4.44 -18.84
N GLN A 411 -17.52 -4.49 -20.10
CA GLN A 411 -16.73 -5.58 -20.66
C GLN A 411 -15.23 -5.28 -20.71
N ARG A 412 -14.84 -4.05 -20.38
CA ARG A 412 -13.43 -3.64 -20.35
C ARG A 412 -12.68 -4.27 -19.20
N LEU A 413 -11.38 -4.38 -19.36
CA LEU A 413 -10.51 -4.67 -18.23
C LEU A 413 -10.63 -3.55 -17.18
N PRO A 414 -10.61 -3.84 -15.87
CA PRO A 414 -10.85 -2.86 -14.80
C PRO A 414 -10.02 -1.57 -14.93
N GLU A 415 -8.78 -1.68 -15.42
CA GLU A 415 -7.85 -0.57 -15.57
C GLU A 415 -8.25 0.43 -16.68
N TYR A 416 -9.14 0.01 -17.60
CA TYR A 416 -9.55 0.77 -18.79
C TYR A 416 -11.02 1.21 -18.73
N THR A 417 -11.71 1.01 -17.61
CA THR A 417 -13.08 1.49 -17.43
C THR A 417 -13.13 3.02 -17.36
N ASP A 418 -14.30 3.59 -17.65
CA ASP A 418 -14.50 5.04 -17.65
C ASP A 418 -14.15 5.67 -16.29
N ALA A 419 -14.46 4.98 -15.18
CA ALA A 419 -14.12 5.43 -13.82
C ALA A 419 -12.60 5.61 -13.61
N ARG A 420 -11.77 4.83 -14.31
CA ARG A 420 -10.30 4.83 -14.16
C ARG A 420 -9.57 5.57 -15.27
N ARG A 421 -10.28 5.98 -16.31
CA ARG A 421 -9.71 6.56 -17.52
C ARG A 421 -8.81 7.77 -17.24
N ALA A 422 -9.29 8.72 -16.46
CA ALA A 422 -8.53 9.95 -16.17
C ALA A 422 -7.22 9.66 -15.42
N SER A 423 -7.24 8.72 -14.48
CA SER A 423 -6.03 8.32 -13.73
C SER A 423 -5.03 7.54 -14.62
N LEU A 424 -5.54 6.69 -15.53
CA LEU A 424 -4.70 6.01 -16.53
C LEU A 424 -4.00 7.02 -17.45
N GLU A 425 -4.73 7.99 -17.98
CA GLU A 425 -4.19 9.02 -18.88
C GLU A 425 -3.18 9.93 -18.18
N LEU A 426 -3.43 10.28 -16.91
CA LEU A 426 -2.48 11.05 -16.09
C LEU A 426 -1.12 10.35 -16.01
N ALA A 427 -1.11 9.04 -15.75
CA ALA A 427 0.11 8.23 -15.69
C ALA A 427 0.74 8.03 -17.07
N LEU A 428 -0.09 7.73 -18.10
CA LEU A 428 0.36 7.44 -19.44
C LEU A 428 1.05 8.64 -20.11
N TYR A 429 0.59 9.86 -19.80
CA TYR A 429 1.12 11.08 -20.40
C TYR A 429 2.09 11.84 -19.48
N SER A 430 2.59 11.20 -18.43
CA SER A 430 3.64 11.77 -17.57
C SER A 430 4.86 12.18 -18.39
N THR A 431 5.42 13.34 -18.07
CA THR A 431 6.64 13.87 -18.68
C THR A 431 7.90 13.55 -17.90
N ALA A 432 7.78 12.72 -16.86
CA ALA A 432 8.91 12.26 -16.05
C ALA A 432 10.03 11.66 -16.94
N PRO A 433 11.31 11.98 -16.67
CA PRO A 433 12.42 11.47 -17.45
C PRO A 433 12.51 9.94 -17.42
N ILE A 434 12.66 9.30 -18.58
CA ILE A 434 12.91 7.87 -18.73
C ILE A 434 14.38 7.66 -19.09
N ARG A 435 15.15 6.99 -18.21
CA ARG A 435 16.60 6.80 -18.33
C ARG A 435 16.91 5.61 -19.22
N ALA A 436 17.26 5.89 -20.50
CA ALA A 436 17.42 4.84 -21.51
C ALA A 436 18.44 3.77 -21.13
N ASP A 437 19.57 4.15 -20.52
CA ASP A 437 20.62 3.20 -20.15
C ASP A 437 20.21 2.26 -19.03
N LEU A 438 19.49 2.77 -18.03
CA LEU A 438 18.88 1.94 -16.99
C LEU A 438 17.81 1.00 -17.56
N GLU A 439 16.94 1.53 -18.43
CA GLU A 439 15.90 0.72 -19.09
C GLU A 439 16.48 -0.42 -19.95
N LYS A 440 17.61 -0.18 -20.65
CA LYS A 440 18.33 -1.23 -21.41
C LYS A 440 18.81 -2.35 -20.50
N LEU A 441 19.46 -2.01 -19.38
CA LEU A 441 19.96 -3.01 -18.43
C LEU A 441 18.81 -3.81 -17.80
N LYS A 442 17.73 -3.14 -17.40
CA LYS A 442 16.55 -3.78 -16.82
C LYS A 442 15.89 -4.72 -17.83
N LEU A 443 15.71 -4.29 -19.07
CA LEU A 443 15.09 -5.10 -20.10
C LEU A 443 15.98 -6.29 -20.48
N ALA A 444 17.29 -6.08 -20.66
CA ALA A 444 18.24 -7.15 -20.99
C ALA A 444 18.21 -8.28 -19.93
N ASP A 445 18.26 -7.92 -18.66
CA ASP A 445 18.18 -8.91 -17.57
C ASP A 445 16.83 -9.64 -17.54
N SER A 446 15.72 -8.92 -17.73
CA SER A 446 14.39 -9.54 -17.71
C SER A 446 14.14 -10.46 -18.91
N LEU A 447 14.70 -10.15 -20.10
CA LEU A 447 14.72 -11.05 -21.25
C LEU A 447 15.57 -12.28 -20.99
N ALA A 448 16.77 -12.12 -20.38
CA ALA A 448 17.61 -13.24 -19.98
C ALA A 448 16.90 -14.14 -18.94
N PHE A 449 16.16 -13.53 -18.00
CA PHE A 449 15.35 -14.27 -17.03
C PHE A 449 14.23 -15.06 -17.70
N MET A 450 13.60 -14.52 -18.75
CA MET A 450 12.61 -15.23 -19.54
C MET A 450 13.22 -16.45 -20.26
N VAL A 451 14.43 -16.30 -20.86
CA VAL A 451 15.16 -17.43 -21.47
C VAL A 451 15.43 -18.53 -20.46
N GLU A 452 15.89 -18.15 -19.27
CA GLU A 452 16.15 -19.09 -18.15
C GLU A 452 14.90 -19.85 -17.71
N ALA A 453 13.74 -19.14 -17.67
CA ALA A 453 12.47 -19.71 -17.22
C ALA A 453 11.81 -20.65 -18.20
N PHE A 454 11.87 -20.34 -19.51
CA PHE A 454 11.13 -21.05 -20.57
C PHE A 454 12.04 -21.84 -21.53
N GLY A 455 13.36 -21.58 -21.52
CA GLY A 455 14.31 -22.17 -22.45
C GLY A 455 14.40 -21.41 -23.79
N ALA A 456 15.61 -21.40 -24.39
CA ALA A 456 15.90 -20.66 -25.64
C ALA A 456 15.10 -21.17 -26.84
N GLU A 457 14.73 -22.45 -26.84
CA GLU A 457 13.97 -23.07 -27.94
C GLU A 457 12.46 -22.80 -27.90
N ASN A 458 11.95 -22.20 -26.81
CA ASN A 458 10.55 -21.86 -26.69
C ASN A 458 10.11 -20.89 -27.80
N PRO A 459 9.00 -21.15 -28.52
CA PRO A 459 8.57 -20.31 -29.65
C PRO A 459 8.30 -18.84 -29.26
N LEU A 460 7.79 -18.59 -28.04
CA LEU A 460 7.60 -17.25 -27.52
C LEU A 460 8.95 -16.54 -27.29
N VAL A 461 9.91 -17.24 -26.68
CA VAL A 461 11.26 -16.69 -26.46
C VAL A 461 11.92 -16.33 -27.78
N LYS A 462 11.88 -17.23 -28.79
CA LYS A 462 12.41 -16.97 -30.13
C LYS A 462 11.76 -15.74 -30.79
N ARG A 463 10.45 -15.61 -30.70
CA ARG A 463 9.71 -14.46 -31.25
C ARG A 463 10.11 -13.15 -30.55
N VAL A 464 10.21 -13.16 -29.22
CA VAL A 464 10.59 -11.97 -28.44
C VAL A 464 12.02 -11.55 -28.72
N LEU A 465 12.97 -12.47 -28.77
CA LEU A 465 14.38 -12.19 -29.01
C LEU A 465 14.71 -11.87 -30.48
N ASP A 466 13.88 -12.32 -31.42
CA ASP A 466 14.06 -12.08 -32.85
C ASP A 466 15.48 -12.45 -33.34
N GLY A 467 15.99 -13.61 -32.93
CA GLY A 467 17.32 -14.09 -33.28
C GLY A 467 18.50 -13.36 -32.60
N LYS A 468 18.25 -12.49 -31.63
CA LYS A 468 19.27 -11.68 -30.96
C LYS A 468 19.54 -12.16 -29.54
N THR A 469 20.67 -11.72 -28.95
CA THR A 469 20.89 -11.87 -27.51
C THR A 469 19.94 -10.94 -26.72
N PRO A 470 19.66 -11.23 -25.45
CA PRO A 470 18.88 -10.34 -24.58
C PRO A 470 19.36 -8.89 -24.59
N GLU A 471 20.69 -8.67 -24.53
CA GLU A 471 21.31 -7.34 -24.55
C GLU A 471 21.10 -6.62 -25.87
N ALA A 472 21.35 -7.30 -27.01
CA ALA A 472 21.18 -6.71 -28.34
C ALA A 472 19.70 -6.39 -28.60
N ARG A 473 18.78 -7.27 -28.16
CA ARG A 473 17.34 -7.03 -28.29
C ARG A 473 16.87 -5.86 -27.42
N ALA A 474 17.34 -5.78 -26.18
CA ALA A 474 17.01 -4.67 -25.28
C ALA A 474 17.50 -3.32 -25.86
N ALA A 475 18.73 -3.27 -26.36
CA ALA A 475 19.27 -2.07 -26.98
C ALA A 475 18.43 -1.62 -28.19
N GLU A 476 18.11 -2.54 -29.11
CA GLU A 476 17.25 -2.25 -30.25
C GLU A 476 15.88 -1.69 -29.84
N LEU A 477 15.22 -2.31 -28.88
CA LEU A 477 13.90 -1.90 -28.44
C LEU A 477 13.90 -0.52 -27.76
N ILE A 478 14.86 -0.26 -26.88
CA ILE A 478 14.95 0.99 -26.13
C ILE A 478 15.43 2.16 -26.97
N ASP A 479 16.40 1.94 -27.88
CA ASP A 479 16.92 2.99 -28.78
C ASP A 479 15.94 3.30 -29.90
N GLY A 480 15.23 2.30 -30.40
CA GLY A 480 14.29 2.44 -31.49
C GLY A 480 12.93 3.04 -31.13
N THR A 481 12.51 2.97 -29.88
CA THR A 481 11.18 3.46 -29.47
C THR A 481 11.13 4.97 -29.29
N LYS A 482 10.01 5.58 -29.75
CA LYS A 482 9.65 6.98 -29.51
C LYS A 482 8.77 7.18 -28.27
N LEU A 483 8.48 6.13 -27.50
CA LEU A 483 7.59 6.20 -26.34
C LEU A 483 8.14 7.01 -25.16
N LYS A 484 9.38 7.47 -25.22
CA LYS A 484 9.92 8.48 -24.28
C LYS A 484 9.21 9.83 -24.42
N ASP A 485 8.68 10.13 -25.60
CA ASP A 485 7.94 11.36 -25.90
C ASP A 485 6.45 11.23 -25.52
N ALA A 486 5.98 12.08 -24.61
CA ALA A 486 4.59 12.10 -24.14
C ALA A 486 3.60 12.48 -25.26
N ASP A 487 3.99 13.34 -26.21
CA ASP A 487 3.11 13.74 -27.30
C ASP A 487 2.93 12.59 -28.31
N PHE A 488 3.98 11.80 -28.55
CA PHE A 488 3.87 10.57 -29.34
C PHE A 488 2.90 9.57 -28.70
N ARG A 489 2.94 9.43 -27.36
CA ARG A 489 1.96 8.59 -26.63
C ARG A 489 0.53 9.09 -26.79
N ARG A 490 0.31 10.42 -26.71
CA ARG A 490 -1.01 11.05 -26.97
C ARG A 490 -1.50 10.80 -28.39
N GLN A 491 -0.60 10.92 -29.38
CA GLN A 491 -0.94 10.66 -30.79
C GLN A 491 -1.38 9.21 -31.00
N LEU A 492 -0.65 8.23 -30.44
CA LEU A 492 -1.02 6.82 -30.52
C LEU A 492 -2.37 6.53 -29.84
N ALA A 493 -2.59 7.09 -28.66
CA ALA A 493 -3.85 6.92 -27.92
C ALA A 493 -5.03 7.53 -28.67
N ALA A 494 -4.88 8.74 -29.23
CA ALA A 494 -5.91 9.43 -30.01
C ALA A 494 -6.22 8.72 -31.33
N GLY A 495 -5.21 8.14 -31.99
CA GLY A 495 -5.39 7.37 -33.22
C GLY A 495 -5.97 5.97 -33.03
N GLY A 496 -6.11 5.52 -31.77
CA GLY A 496 -6.79 4.29 -31.40
C GLY A 496 -6.23 3.04 -32.07
N ARG A 497 -7.11 2.08 -32.39
CA ARG A 497 -6.73 0.79 -32.98
C ARG A 497 -5.91 0.93 -34.26
N GLN A 498 -6.31 1.82 -35.16
CA GLN A 498 -5.62 2.00 -36.45
C GLN A 498 -4.17 2.46 -36.24
N ALA A 499 -3.93 3.43 -35.33
CA ALA A 499 -2.59 3.91 -35.06
C ALA A 499 -1.71 2.84 -34.39
N ILE A 500 -2.27 2.04 -33.51
CA ILE A 500 -1.56 0.93 -32.87
C ILE A 500 -1.23 -0.18 -33.87
N GLU A 501 -2.16 -0.60 -34.71
CA GLU A 501 -1.96 -1.67 -35.70
C GLU A 501 -0.93 -1.27 -36.81
N SER A 502 -0.95 -0.02 -37.24
CA SER A 502 -0.02 0.49 -38.25
C SER A 502 1.33 0.94 -37.68
N SER A 503 1.48 1.01 -36.36
CA SER A 503 2.72 1.44 -35.73
C SER A 503 3.88 0.49 -36.01
N THR A 504 5.00 1.08 -36.42
CA THR A 504 6.30 0.40 -36.57
C THR A 504 7.26 0.64 -35.40
N ASP A 505 6.80 1.33 -34.35
CA ASP A 505 7.60 1.50 -33.15
C ASP A 505 7.92 0.13 -32.54
N PRO A 506 9.21 -0.22 -32.30
CA PRO A 506 9.60 -1.58 -31.96
C PRO A 506 9.03 -2.04 -30.62
N MET A 507 8.80 -1.13 -29.66
CA MET A 507 8.21 -1.48 -28.38
C MET A 507 6.70 -1.74 -28.49
N ILE A 508 5.98 -0.98 -29.33
CA ILE A 508 4.57 -1.24 -29.67
C ILE A 508 4.44 -2.57 -30.41
N VAL A 509 5.32 -2.84 -31.39
CA VAL A 509 5.34 -4.12 -32.12
C VAL A 509 5.55 -5.29 -31.15
N LEU A 510 6.51 -5.20 -30.25
CA LEU A 510 6.74 -6.22 -29.22
C LEU A 510 5.49 -6.42 -28.36
N ALA A 511 4.96 -5.35 -27.77
CA ALA A 511 3.79 -5.43 -26.88
C ALA A 511 2.59 -6.08 -27.58
N ARG A 512 2.31 -5.68 -28.83
CA ARG A 512 1.26 -6.25 -29.68
C ARG A 512 1.48 -7.73 -29.97
N SER A 513 2.74 -8.14 -30.20
CA SER A 513 3.08 -9.53 -30.58
C SER A 513 2.86 -10.55 -29.48
N ILE A 514 2.79 -10.11 -28.21
CA ILE A 514 2.66 -10.99 -27.03
C ILE A 514 1.36 -10.77 -26.24
N ASP A 515 0.56 -9.74 -26.57
CA ASP A 515 -0.60 -9.39 -25.76
C ASP A 515 -1.68 -10.49 -25.76
N LYS A 516 -1.80 -11.26 -26.87
CA LYS A 516 -2.72 -12.38 -26.95
C LYS A 516 -2.43 -13.43 -25.87
N GLU A 517 -1.19 -13.90 -25.80
CA GLU A 517 -0.80 -14.91 -24.80
C GLU A 517 -0.88 -14.36 -23.38
N ALA A 518 -0.53 -13.10 -23.18
CA ALA A 518 -0.67 -12.45 -21.87
C ALA A 518 -2.12 -12.37 -21.43
N ARG A 519 -3.05 -12.06 -22.32
CA ARG A 519 -4.50 -12.06 -22.08
C ARG A 519 -5.05 -13.47 -21.85
N GLU A 520 -4.58 -14.47 -22.56
CA GLU A 520 -4.98 -15.87 -22.36
C GLU A 520 -4.59 -16.35 -20.96
N VAL A 521 -3.37 -16.07 -20.52
CA VAL A 521 -2.90 -16.38 -19.16
C VAL A 521 -3.70 -15.62 -18.11
N ARG A 522 -3.99 -14.33 -18.33
CA ARG A 522 -4.84 -13.54 -17.44
C ARG A 522 -6.24 -14.11 -17.37
N LYS A 523 -6.84 -14.44 -18.50
CA LYS A 523 -8.18 -15.03 -18.53
C LYS A 523 -8.21 -16.37 -17.81
N ARG A 524 -7.21 -17.21 -18.02
CA ARG A 524 -7.08 -18.47 -17.29
C ARG A 524 -7.04 -18.25 -15.77
N TYR A 525 -6.26 -17.26 -15.32
CA TYR A 525 -6.22 -16.89 -13.91
C TYR A 525 -7.55 -16.35 -13.39
N GLU A 526 -8.24 -15.51 -14.16
CA GLU A 526 -9.56 -14.99 -13.81
C GLU A 526 -10.60 -16.13 -13.70
N ASP A 527 -10.61 -17.06 -14.63
CA ASP A 527 -11.60 -18.16 -14.71
C ASP A 527 -11.33 -19.27 -13.68
N GLU A 528 -10.08 -19.78 -13.63
CA GLU A 528 -9.74 -20.95 -12.83
C GLU A 528 -9.39 -20.62 -11.37
N VAL A 529 -9.03 -19.37 -11.08
CA VAL A 529 -8.60 -18.96 -9.73
C VAL A 529 -9.52 -17.91 -9.16
N ILE A 530 -9.52 -16.67 -9.69
CA ILE A 530 -10.24 -15.54 -9.08
C ILE A 530 -11.75 -15.80 -9.02
N GLY A 531 -12.36 -16.31 -10.09
CA GLY A 531 -13.81 -16.64 -10.10
C GLY A 531 -14.16 -17.68 -9.04
N VAL A 532 -13.33 -18.71 -8.92
CA VAL A 532 -13.49 -19.77 -7.91
C VAL A 532 -13.30 -19.20 -6.50
N GLU A 533 -12.23 -18.41 -6.27
CA GLU A 533 -12.00 -17.73 -4.99
C GLU A 533 -13.19 -16.87 -4.59
N ARG A 534 -13.62 -15.94 -5.44
CA ARG A 534 -14.72 -15.01 -5.14
C ARG A 534 -16.01 -15.73 -4.78
N THR A 535 -16.33 -16.81 -5.48
CA THR A 535 -17.52 -17.61 -5.20
C THR A 535 -17.40 -18.34 -3.86
N ASN A 536 -16.26 -18.96 -3.58
CA ASN A 536 -16.12 -19.81 -2.40
C ASN A 536 -15.71 -19.03 -1.14
N TYR A 537 -14.90 -17.98 -1.25
CA TYR A 537 -14.70 -17.08 -0.12
C TYR A 537 -15.96 -16.34 0.30
N SER A 538 -16.88 -16.02 -0.62
CA SER A 538 -18.18 -15.47 -0.24
C SER A 538 -19.03 -16.45 0.58
N LYS A 539 -18.94 -17.78 0.32
CA LYS A 539 -19.55 -18.81 1.15
C LYS A 539 -18.91 -18.85 2.55
N ILE A 540 -17.58 -18.85 2.61
CA ILE A 540 -16.82 -18.83 3.88
C ILE A 540 -17.15 -17.57 4.69
N ALA A 541 -17.21 -16.40 4.04
CA ALA A 541 -17.56 -15.14 4.71
C ALA A 541 -18.98 -15.18 5.28
N ARG A 542 -19.97 -15.71 4.55
CA ARG A 542 -21.34 -15.89 5.07
C ARG A 542 -21.37 -16.82 6.27
N ALA A 543 -20.65 -17.95 6.20
CA ALA A 543 -20.54 -18.87 7.32
C ALA A 543 -19.91 -18.19 8.56
N LEU A 544 -18.88 -17.38 8.37
CA LEU A 544 -18.27 -16.58 9.43
C LEU A 544 -19.25 -15.55 10.02
N PHE A 545 -20.00 -14.81 9.20
CA PHE A 545 -21.02 -13.88 9.68
C PHE A 545 -22.14 -14.57 10.49
N GLU A 546 -22.54 -15.78 10.11
CA GLU A 546 -23.52 -16.56 10.84
C GLU A 546 -23.00 -17.08 12.19
N THR A 547 -21.70 -17.30 12.33
CA THR A 547 -21.09 -17.85 13.55
C THR A 547 -20.54 -16.77 14.50
N GLU A 548 -19.96 -15.69 13.94
CA GLU A 548 -19.24 -14.67 14.71
C GLU A 548 -19.91 -13.28 14.67
N GLY A 549 -20.91 -13.11 13.77
CA GLY A 549 -21.61 -11.83 13.59
C GLY A 549 -20.74 -10.75 12.93
N ASP A 550 -21.11 -9.47 13.13
CA ASP A 550 -20.45 -8.31 12.51
C ASP A 550 -19.12 -7.89 13.18
N LYS A 551 -18.55 -8.75 14.03
CA LYS A 551 -17.30 -8.46 14.76
C LYS A 551 -16.03 -8.69 13.91
N LEU A 552 -16.21 -8.97 12.64
CA LEU A 552 -15.12 -9.22 11.70
C LEU A 552 -14.74 -7.93 10.96
N TYR A 553 -13.47 -7.76 10.69
CA TYR A 553 -12.95 -6.78 9.75
C TYR A 553 -12.50 -7.47 8.46
N PRO A 554 -12.66 -6.83 7.29
CA PRO A 554 -12.20 -7.42 6.02
C PRO A 554 -10.70 -7.22 5.84
N ASP A 555 -10.09 -8.04 4.99
CA ASP A 555 -8.75 -7.77 4.49
C ASP A 555 -8.63 -6.36 3.94
N ALA A 556 -7.44 -5.77 4.02
CA ALA A 556 -7.13 -4.46 3.47
C ALA A 556 -7.26 -4.48 1.94
N THR A 557 -7.71 -3.35 1.37
CA THR A 557 -8.05 -3.21 -0.06
C THR A 557 -7.69 -1.84 -0.63
N PHE A 558 -6.71 -1.17 -0.03
CA PHE A 558 -6.29 0.20 -0.34
C PHE A 558 -7.46 1.21 -0.24
N THR A 559 -8.37 0.97 0.69
CA THR A 559 -9.46 1.88 1.07
C THR A 559 -9.25 2.41 2.47
N LEU A 560 -9.89 3.54 2.79
CA LEU A 560 -9.74 4.17 4.09
C LEU A 560 -10.19 3.24 5.22
N ARG A 561 -9.32 3.06 6.19
CA ARG A 561 -9.51 2.24 7.39
C ARG A 561 -9.11 2.99 8.65
N LEU A 562 -9.70 2.61 9.74
CA LEU A 562 -9.34 3.05 11.08
C LEU A 562 -8.76 1.87 11.85
N SER A 563 -7.55 2.00 12.38
CA SER A 563 -7.02 1.12 13.42
C SER A 563 -6.87 1.91 14.73
N TYR A 564 -6.93 1.22 15.85
CA TYR A 564 -6.75 1.80 17.19
C TYR A 564 -5.72 0.99 17.96
N GLY A 565 -5.06 1.62 18.92
CA GLY A 565 -4.02 0.98 19.72
C GLY A 565 -3.47 1.92 20.78
N ALA A 566 -2.51 1.45 21.55
CA ALA A 566 -1.83 2.23 22.56
C ALA A 566 -0.37 2.51 22.14
N VAL A 567 0.14 3.68 22.49
CA VAL A 567 1.59 3.93 22.45
C VAL A 567 2.25 3.00 23.45
N LYS A 568 3.08 2.07 22.98
CA LYS A 568 3.62 1.01 23.85
C LYS A 568 4.87 0.39 23.25
N GLY A 569 5.94 0.31 24.04
CA GLY A 569 7.11 -0.49 23.72
C GLY A 569 6.81 -1.99 23.67
N TYR A 570 7.83 -2.82 23.46
CA TYR A 570 7.68 -4.28 23.36
C TYR A 570 8.94 -4.99 23.90
N MET A 571 8.86 -6.31 23.98
CA MET A 571 10.02 -7.13 24.35
C MET A 571 10.64 -7.73 23.08
N GLU A 572 11.94 -7.57 22.92
CA GLU A 572 12.70 -8.14 21.82
C GLU A 572 13.95 -8.86 22.37
N ASN A 573 14.08 -10.15 22.10
CA ASN A 573 15.20 -10.97 22.56
C ASN A 573 15.49 -10.84 24.07
N GLY A 574 14.44 -10.71 24.91
CA GLY A 574 14.55 -10.53 26.35
C GLY A 574 14.85 -9.11 26.82
N HIS A 575 14.98 -8.15 25.93
CA HIS A 575 15.21 -6.74 26.23
C HIS A 575 13.94 -5.93 26.03
N LYS A 576 13.70 -4.94 26.89
CA LYS A 576 12.62 -3.97 26.74
C LYS A 576 13.03 -2.92 25.70
N VAL A 577 12.19 -2.75 24.67
CA VAL A 577 12.28 -1.64 23.72
C VAL A 577 11.35 -0.54 24.18
N GLU A 578 11.89 0.64 24.49
CA GLU A 578 11.12 1.79 24.94
C GLU A 578 10.29 2.38 23.79
N PRO A 579 9.11 2.98 24.06
CA PRO A 579 8.21 3.42 23.00
C PRO A 579 8.66 4.65 22.24
N PHE A 580 9.63 5.44 22.74
CA PHE A 580 10.06 6.68 22.10
C PHE A 580 11.57 6.70 21.84
N THR A 581 11.94 7.31 20.72
CA THR A 581 13.29 7.83 20.46
C THR A 581 13.30 9.34 20.61
N THR A 582 14.50 9.96 20.60
CA THR A 582 14.67 11.41 20.71
C THR A 582 15.57 11.94 19.60
N LEU A 583 15.51 13.24 19.34
CA LEU A 583 16.46 13.92 18.43
C LEU A 583 17.92 13.75 18.87
N GLY A 584 18.18 13.61 20.17
CA GLY A 584 19.53 13.28 20.67
C GLY A 584 20.01 11.92 20.20
N GLY A 585 19.15 10.91 20.22
CA GLY A 585 19.47 9.57 19.74
C GLY A 585 19.86 9.51 18.25
N LEU A 586 19.31 10.41 17.41
CA LEU A 586 19.75 10.56 16.01
C LEU A 586 21.25 10.86 15.92
N TYR A 587 21.74 11.83 16.70
CA TYR A 587 23.15 12.21 16.69
C TYR A 587 24.05 11.15 17.34
N GLU A 588 23.55 10.46 18.35
CA GLU A 588 24.24 9.33 18.97
C GLU A 588 24.41 8.18 17.97
N ARG A 589 23.33 7.84 17.24
CA ARG A 589 23.36 6.82 16.20
C ARG A 589 24.33 7.17 15.07
N ALA A 590 24.31 8.43 14.58
CA ALA A 590 25.26 8.92 13.59
C ALA A 590 26.71 8.79 14.05
N THR A 591 26.98 9.14 15.31
CA THR A 591 28.32 9.04 15.93
C THR A 591 28.75 7.56 16.06
N GLN A 592 27.86 6.68 16.51
CA GLN A 592 28.12 5.24 16.64
C GLN A 592 28.63 4.61 15.33
N PHE A 593 28.13 5.07 14.19
CA PHE A 593 28.54 4.61 12.86
C PHE A 593 29.56 5.53 12.17
N ASN A 594 30.23 6.41 12.94
CA ASN A 594 31.25 7.33 12.42
C ASN A 594 30.74 8.22 11.27
N GLN A 595 29.47 8.56 11.26
CA GLN A 595 28.80 9.32 10.20
C GLN A 595 29.06 8.80 8.78
N LYS A 596 29.21 7.50 8.63
CA LYS A 596 29.30 6.83 7.32
C LYS A 596 27.91 6.52 6.78
N PHE A 597 27.73 6.66 5.48
CA PHE A 597 26.48 6.24 4.80
C PHE A 597 26.09 4.82 5.22
N PRO A 598 24.83 4.56 5.58
CA PRO A 598 23.68 5.47 5.54
C PRO A 598 23.39 6.22 6.86
N TYR A 599 24.35 6.37 7.76
CA TYR A 599 24.21 7.02 9.07
C TYR A 599 24.85 8.42 9.14
N ASN A 600 25.24 8.99 7.99
CA ASN A 600 25.70 10.37 7.90
C ASN A 600 24.51 11.33 7.96
N LEU A 601 24.72 12.49 8.62
CA LEU A 601 23.73 13.56 8.65
C LEU A 601 24.05 14.62 7.59
N PRO A 602 23.02 15.22 6.94
CA PRO A 602 23.25 16.38 6.08
C PRO A 602 23.92 17.54 6.86
N PRO A 603 24.73 18.38 6.20
CA PRO A 603 25.49 19.47 6.87
C PRO A 603 24.62 20.34 7.74
N ARG A 604 23.44 20.74 7.28
CA ARG A 604 22.46 21.55 8.01
C ARG A 604 22.15 21.00 9.41
N TRP A 605 21.98 19.68 9.55
CA TRP A 605 21.68 19.03 10.82
C TRP A 605 22.82 19.14 11.80
N THR A 606 24.08 19.02 11.33
CA THR A 606 25.27 19.15 12.15
C THR A 606 25.46 20.60 12.60
N GLU A 607 25.31 21.56 11.71
CA GLU A 607 25.43 22.99 12.00
C GLU A 607 24.37 23.48 12.99
N LYS A 608 23.14 22.99 12.88
CA LYS A 608 22.02 23.42 13.74
C LYS A 608 21.87 22.62 15.03
N LYS A 609 22.73 21.63 15.30
CA LYS A 609 22.63 20.75 16.48
C LYS A 609 22.46 21.51 17.80
N SER A 610 23.21 22.61 17.99
CA SER A 610 23.16 23.40 19.22
C SER A 610 21.83 24.14 19.43
N ALA A 611 21.06 24.38 18.37
CA ALA A 611 19.75 25.04 18.43
C ALA A 611 18.58 24.08 18.70
N ILE A 612 18.82 22.75 18.60
CA ILE A 612 17.82 21.73 18.73
C ILE A 612 17.71 21.29 20.19
N ASN A 613 16.49 21.11 20.68
CA ASN A 613 16.24 20.41 21.93
C ASN A 613 16.40 18.90 21.74
N LEU A 614 17.56 18.36 22.08
CA LEU A 614 17.92 16.96 21.92
C LEU A 614 17.01 15.97 22.69
N LYS A 615 16.25 16.45 23.70
CA LYS A 615 15.28 15.63 24.46
C LYS A 615 13.91 15.52 23.78
N THR A 616 13.68 16.29 22.71
CA THR A 616 12.41 16.23 21.98
C THR A 616 12.18 14.83 21.43
N PRO A 617 11.00 14.21 21.68
CA PRO A 617 10.62 12.93 21.07
C PRO A 617 10.66 13.00 19.54
N PHE A 618 11.16 11.94 18.91
CA PHE A 618 11.40 11.95 17.47
C PHE A 618 10.59 10.90 16.72
N ASN A 619 10.73 9.62 17.08
CA ASN A 619 9.85 8.57 16.59
C ASN A 619 9.24 7.82 17.77
N PHE A 620 8.07 7.22 17.56
CA PHE A 620 7.45 6.38 18.57
C PHE A 620 6.75 5.16 17.96
N VAL A 621 6.49 4.16 18.80
CA VAL A 621 5.79 2.94 18.42
C VAL A 621 4.44 2.80 19.14
N SER A 622 3.48 2.19 18.42
CA SER A 622 2.16 1.89 18.94
C SER A 622 1.67 0.52 18.50
N THR A 623 0.66 -0.01 19.21
CA THR A 623 0.02 -1.30 18.90
C THR A 623 -1.00 -1.22 17.76
N ASN A 624 -1.07 -0.12 17.02
CA ASN A 624 -1.98 -0.01 15.88
C ASN A 624 -1.66 -1.07 14.82
N ASP A 625 -2.70 -1.71 14.33
CA ASP A 625 -2.60 -2.65 13.22
C ASP A 625 -2.48 -1.86 11.90
N ILE A 626 -1.36 -2.01 11.22
CA ILE A 626 -1.06 -1.35 9.95
C ILE A 626 -0.40 -2.31 8.96
N ILE A 627 -0.44 -1.95 7.69
CA ILE A 627 0.31 -2.62 6.62
C ILE A 627 0.77 -1.57 5.59
N GLY A 628 1.63 -1.94 4.64
CA GLY A 628 2.04 -1.07 3.54
C GLY A 628 0.85 -0.37 2.88
N GLY A 629 0.99 0.92 2.55
CA GLY A 629 -0.10 1.84 2.16
C GLY A 629 -0.58 2.75 3.30
N ASN A 630 -0.35 2.38 4.58
CA ASN A 630 -0.53 3.29 5.71
C ASN A 630 0.58 4.35 5.82
N SER A 631 1.64 4.27 5.06
CA SER A 631 2.63 5.34 4.95
C SER A 631 1.96 6.67 4.68
N GLY A 632 2.24 7.70 5.51
CA GLY A 632 1.60 9.01 5.47
C GLY A 632 0.26 9.10 6.23
N SER A 633 -0.21 8.02 6.83
CA SER A 633 -1.41 8.06 7.68
C SER A 633 -1.19 8.90 8.93
N PRO A 634 -2.12 9.78 9.30
CA PRO A 634 -2.06 10.48 10.57
C PRO A 634 -2.24 9.49 11.73
N THR A 635 -1.38 9.61 12.74
CA THR A 635 -1.63 9.07 14.09
C THR A 635 -2.29 10.17 14.91
N ILE A 636 -3.49 9.91 15.43
CA ILE A 636 -4.30 10.90 16.14
C ILE A 636 -4.67 10.45 17.54
N ASN A 637 -4.84 11.41 18.45
CA ASN A 637 -5.37 11.14 19.80
C ASN A 637 -6.91 11.10 19.79
N LYS A 638 -7.50 10.88 20.98
CA LYS A 638 -8.97 10.85 21.17
C LYS A 638 -9.68 12.17 20.80
N ASP A 639 -8.96 13.29 20.81
CA ASP A 639 -9.52 14.60 20.49
C ASP A 639 -9.41 14.91 18.96
N ALA A 640 -9.03 13.90 18.16
CA ALA A 640 -8.73 14.01 16.73
C ALA A 640 -7.66 15.09 16.45
N GLU A 641 -6.63 15.17 17.31
CA GLU A 641 -5.43 15.96 17.05
C GLU A 641 -4.33 15.07 16.52
N LEU A 642 -3.56 15.56 15.56
CA LEU A 642 -2.42 14.86 14.98
C LEU A 642 -1.26 14.83 16.00
N VAL A 643 -0.89 13.62 16.44
CA VAL A 643 0.22 13.37 17.37
C VAL A 643 1.41 12.70 16.69
N GLY A 644 1.23 12.15 15.48
CA GLY A 644 2.29 11.50 14.72
C GLY A 644 1.91 11.21 13.28
N LEU A 645 2.87 10.68 12.54
CA LEU A 645 2.77 10.32 11.12
C LEU A 645 3.34 8.92 10.93
N ILE A 646 2.51 7.97 10.54
CA ILE A 646 2.96 6.59 10.23
C ILE A 646 3.94 6.63 9.05
N PHE A 647 5.07 5.93 9.19
CA PHE A 647 6.01 5.77 8.09
C PHE A 647 6.55 4.33 7.94
N ASP A 648 6.45 3.49 9.01
CA ASP A 648 7.00 2.14 9.00
C ASP A 648 6.27 1.23 10.00
N GLY A 649 6.62 -0.05 10.01
CA GLY A 649 6.34 -1.05 11.03
C GLY A 649 7.64 -1.71 11.49
N ASN A 650 7.63 -2.41 12.64
CA ASN A 650 8.79 -3.17 13.05
C ASN A 650 8.90 -4.49 12.27
N ILE A 651 10.08 -5.16 12.34
CA ILE A 651 10.36 -6.39 11.57
C ILE A 651 9.35 -7.52 11.88
N GLN A 652 8.86 -7.58 13.12
CA GLN A 652 7.86 -8.55 13.55
C GLN A 652 6.51 -8.33 12.86
N SER A 653 6.21 -7.11 12.42
CA SER A 653 4.96 -6.78 11.72
C SER A 653 4.91 -7.27 10.26
N LEU A 654 6.01 -7.77 9.67
CA LEU A 654 6.03 -8.26 8.28
C LEU A 654 5.11 -9.46 8.06
N VAL A 655 4.87 -10.27 9.09
CA VAL A 655 3.86 -11.35 9.07
C VAL A 655 2.43 -10.84 9.22
N GLY A 656 2.23 -9.57 9.52
CA GLY A 656 0.94 -8.89 9.68
C GLY A 656 0.03 -8.98 8.46
N ASN A 657 0.59 -9.30 7.29
CA ASN A 657 -0.17 -9.66 6.10
C ASN A 657 -1.11 -10.85 6.35
N PHE A 658 -0.68 -11.83 7.16
CA PHE A 658 -1.39 -13.08 7.41
C PHE A 658 -1.96 -13.18 8.84
N TYR A 659 -1.30 -12.55 9.80
CA TYR A 659 -1.63 -12.64 11.22
C TYR A 659 -1.04 -11.43 11.97
N TYR A 660 -1.87 -10.82 12.83
CA TYR A 660 -1.44 -9.76 13.74
C TYR A 660 -1.09 -10.34 15.12
N ASP A 661 0.03 -9.89 15.70
CA ASP A 661 0.45 -10.27 17.06
C ASP A 661 0.70 -9.02 17.90
N GLU A 662 -0.28 -8.65 18.75
CA GLU A 662 -0.21 -7.46 19.62
C GLU A 662 1.03 -7.46 20.54
N SER A 663 1.56 -8.64 20.89
CA SER A 663 2.71 -8.74 21.79
C SER A 663 3.98 -8.13 21.20
N VAL A 664 4.15 -8.17 19.86
CA VAL A 664 5.37 -7.77 19.17
C VAL A 664 5.18 -6.84 17.98
N ASN A 665 4.02 -6.87 17.29
CA ASN A 665 3.78 -5.98 16.15
C ASN A 665 3.67 -4.53 16.59
N ARG A 666 4.41 -3.63 15.93
CA ARG A 666 4.39 -2.19 16.21
C ARG A 666 4.33 -1.37 14.94
N ALA A 667 3.43 -0.40 14.93
CA ALA A 667 3.45 0.71 13.99
C ALA A 667 4.48 1.74 14.43
N ILE A 668 5.19 2.37 13.51
CA ILE A 668 6.22 3.38 13.79
C ILE A 668 5.77 4.72 13.22
N SER A 669 5.75 5.76 14.07
CA SER A 669 5.35 7.13 13.71
C SER A 669 6.47 8.13 13.92
N VAL A 670 6.54 9.15 13.06
CA VAL A 670 7.27 10.39 13.35
C VAL A 670 6.45 11.22 14.34
N ASP A 671 7.04 11.67 15.44
CA ASP A 671 6.34 12.42 16.50
C ASP A 671 6.05 13.87 16.06
N SER A 672 4.86 14.37 16.35
CA SER A 672 4.42 15.73 15.99
C SER A 672 5.33 16.81 16.58
N ARG A 673 5.90 16.57 17.77
CA ARG A 673 6.87 17.48 18.44
C ARG A 673 8.20 17.49 17.71
N GLY A 674 8.70 16.33 17.28
CA GLY A 674 9.93 16.20 16.49
C GLY A 674 9.81 16.91 15.15
N MET A 675 8.69 16.72 14.46
CA MET A 675 8.41 17.41 13.19
C MET A 675 8.44 18.94 13.35
N LEU A 676 7.80 19.50 14.38
CA LEU A 676 7.82 20.96 14.65
C LEU A 676 9.20 21.48 15.00
N GLU A 677 9.93 20.75 15.85
CA GLU A 677 11.29 21.13 16.24
C GLU A 677 12.22 21.20 15.01
N VAL A 678 12.12 20.19 14.14
CA VAL A 678 12.89 20.12 12.89
C VAL A 678 12.51 21.26 11.94
N LEU A 679 11.22 21.50 11.70
CA LEU A 679 10.77 22.62 10.84
C LEU A 679 11.31 23.96 11.34
N ARG A 680 11.22 24.24 12.66
CA ARG A 680 11.63 25.52 13.24
C ARG A 680 13.14 25.66 13.35
N LYS A 681 13.85 24.64 13.82
CA LYS A 681 15.25 24.73 14.23
C LYS A 681 16.23 24.29 13.17
N VAL A 682 15.88 23.30 12.35
CA VAL A 682 16.75 22.81 11.28
C VAL A 682 16.50 23.57 9.99
N PHE A 683 15.24 23.74 9.61
CA PHE A 683 14.85 24.30 8.32
C PHE A 683 14.49 25.80 8.35
N ASN A 684 14.34 26.43 9.52
CA ASN A 684 13.80 27.77 9.66
C ASN A 684 12.49 28.00 8.91
N ALA A 685 11.65 26.96 8.83
CA ALA A 685 10.35 26.97 8.17
C ALA A 685 9.24 27.39 9.14
N ASN A 686 9.40 28.59 9.76
CA ASN A 686 8.51 29.08 10.80
C ASN A 686 7.09 29.31 10.29
N GLU A 687 6.93 29.78 9.05
CA GLU A 687 5.63 30.05 8.42
C GLU A 687 4.82 28.76 8.29
N ILE A 688 5.47 27.66 7.88
CA ILE A 688 4.86 26.33 7.78
C ILE A 688 4.50 25.81 9.18
N ALA A 689 5.44 25.89 10.13
CA ALA A 689 5.21 25.44 11.51
C ALA A 689 4.09 26.24 12.20
N ASP A 690 3.95 27.54 11.87
CA ASP A 690 2.85 28.38 12.36
C ASP A 690 1.51 28.01 11.72
N GLU A 691 1.47 27.73 10.41
CA GLU A 691 0.25 27.21 9.77
C GLU A 691 -0.22 25.91 10.41
N LEU A 692 0.69 24.94 10.64
CA LEU A 692 0.38 23.69 11.31
C LEU A 692 -0.22 23.89 12.71
N THR A 693 0.39 24.78 13.51
CA THR A 693 -0.02 24.97 14.91
C THR A 693 -1.26 25.86 15.06
N LYS A 694 -1.50 26.82 14.15
CA LYS A 694 -2.66 27.71 14.14
C LYS A 694 -3.82 27.15 13.34
N GLY A 695 -3.56 26.17 12.46
CA GLY A 695 -4.54 25.55 11.57
C GLY A 695 -4.88 26.38 10.32
N SER A 696 -4.20 27.51 10.10
CA SER A 696 -4.35 28.34 8.91
C SER A 696 -3.12 29.22 8.70
N MET A 697 -2.89 29.63 7.46
CA MET A 697 -1.85 30.64 7.18
C MET A 697 -2.21 31.98 7.83
N THR A 698 -1.24 32.58 8.49
CA THR A 698 -1.34 34.00 8.87
C THR A 698 -1.25 34.82 7.59
N ALA A 699 -2.23 35.67 7.36
CA ALA A 699 -2.18 36.63 6.25
C ALA A 699 -0.94 37.50 6.45
N HIS A 700 0.15 37.23 5.75
CA HIS A 700 1.24 38.18 5.60
C HIS A 700 0.75 39.22 4.58
N ARG A 701 0.79 40.47 5.06
CA ARG A 701 0.50 41.68 4.27
C ARG A 701 1.38 41.75 3.03
#